data_e4092546158749756f41664ac5feb164
#
_entry.id   e4092546158749756f41664ac5feb164
#
_cell.length_a   1.000
_cell.length_b   1.000
_cell.length_c   1.000
_cell.angle_alpha   90.00
_cell.angle_beta   90.00
_cell.angle_gamma   90.00
#
_symmetry.space_group_name_H-M   'P 1'
#
loop_
_entity.id
_entity.type
_entity.pdbx_description
1 polymer ?
#
loop_
_entity_poly.entity_id
_entity_poly.type
_entity_poly.pdbx_seq_one_letter_code
_entity_poly.pdbx_strand_id
1 'polypeptide(L)'
;MVLITILALIMWRFPLFTPSSVFHGDMIGFGLPLFNLAGRAFSGHASLLWASGVYGGHPIFAEGQGAFANPLTFLIGTIITPIAGPIFAMNFFQFICLLLTGAGMLGLCRQIGFSAVASAFSALAVTFSPFWIYTILDNPVGTGTFLWVPWCLWSLEKWLQQPNLRSSVFLGSTCTAMLLAGYTPGFHATVLYMGVRVIADAFNENTRNIWINTWSIRIATGIAAILICIGLSAIQWLPLLELIAQSHRNDGTGLTLIVDVTTTLRGMFYGNPRAVSFVNIGSPLILALALCALSGVRSIRITGHLFAAIILIQLGCNSPFFRFVYDHNLIPGIHYVRITFQFLIPGIIGIILIAGSSIDAFNPWFSMQTRARRSAILFGVALVWITAAATLYTPDIAIIQLGIAITAFITVTILLSSKYGRFVPITLLFLLTVECSMRLNPFQTANNDNFKIPTSVLAIKSTKNWQDYKVLDTTVALGYAFHDPHTPNLTAEMKVMLYSLSGLTSTLWGINSMDGALALPLKRHTLLTNPILNEINGTSSLPPGLRLIDTLGIRYISTHEPAKDDLAFRTFLHSDGFPWIIENTAAMPRFQIYQDHVTVDSPEAALAVMQTWTKRTLVIENAAGSNHQIEPSDFVSRQPIAADSPSPANFEIIKASDTHYHLNLHATKPCWLFLADANYPGWKAYLDGKPVPVFSAQVQGKAVAIPEGQHQLEFTFESSSFRWGACISFITLMLTTVALLLDWRKRIMGLQLTNKISGNN
;
A
#
# COMPACT_ATOMS: atom_id res chain seq x y z
N MET A 1 26.45 3.45 -6.93
CA MET A 1 25.75 2.13 -7.00
C MET A 1 26.52 1.01 -6.36
N VAL A 2 27.78 0.71 -6.74
CA VAL A 2 28.53 -0.44 -6.18
C VAL A 2 28.50 -0.48 -4.65
N LEU A 3 28.83 0.61 -3.98
CA LEU A 3 28.80 0.68 -2.51
C LEU A 3 27.38 0.41 -1.94
N ILE A 4 26.34 1.00 -2.54
CA ILE A 4 24.95 0.76 -2.14
C ILE A 4 24.59 -0.73 -2.31
N THR A 5 24.98 -1.33 -3.44
CA THR A 5 24.70 -2.75 -3.70
C THR A 5 25.42 -3.64 -2.68
N ILE A 6 26.69 -3.37 -2.37
CA ILE A 6 27.45 -4.14 -1.37
C ILE A 6 26.78 -4.06 0.01
N LEU A 7 26.46 -2.86 0.48
CA LEU A 7 25.79 -2.68 1.77
C LEU A 7 24.41 -3.33 1.80
N ALA A 8 23.64 -3.20 0.72
CA ALA A 8 22.34 -3.85 0.60
C ALA A 8 22.46 -5.38 0.62
N LEU A 9 23.44 -5.97 -0.07
CA LEU A 9 23.71 -7.41 -0.03
C LEU A 9 24.14 -7.88 1.36
N ILE A 10 24.98 -7.12 2.05
CA ILE A 10 25.38 -7.44 3.43
C ILE A 10 24.15 -7.43 4.34
N MET A 11 23.28 -6.43 4.19
CA MET A 11 22.07 -6.26 4.98
C MET A 11 21.04 -7.37 4.72
N TRP A 12 20.79 -7.70 3.44
CA TRP A 12 19.82 -8.71 3.00
C TRP A 12 20.41 -10.11 2.84
N ARG A 13 21.67 -10.37 3.32
CA ARG A 13 22.34 -11.67 3.12
C ARG A 13 21.51 -12.87 3.62
N PHE A 14 20.89 -12.75 4.79
CA PHE A 14 20.07 -13.84 5.33
C PHE A 14 18.78 -14.02 4.53
N PRO A 15 17.93 -12.99 4.31
CA PRO A 15 16.71 -13.14 3.54
C PRO A 15 16.90 -13.63 2.10
N LEU A 16 18.04 -13.35 1.48
CA LEU A 16 18.31 -13.76 0.10
C LEU A 16 18.98 -15.13 -0.02
N PHE A 17 19.81 -15.52 0.96
CA PHE A 17 20.67 -16.71 0.84
C PHE A 17 20.38 -17.79 1.87
N THR A 18 19.48 -17.55 2.82
CA THR A 18 19.03 -18.54 3.80
C THR A 18 17.49 -18.57 3.83
N PRO A 19 16.88 -19.68 4.30
CA PRO A 19 15.43 -19.76 4.44
C PRO A 19 14.95 -18.91 5.63
N SER A 20 15.05 -17.59 5.51
CA SER A 20 14.68 -16.62 6.54
C SER A 20 13.95 -15.41 5.97
N SER A 21 13.21 -14.73 6.81
CA SER A 21 12.48 -13.50 6.51
C SER A 21 12.79 -12.42 7.54
N VAL A 22 12.64 -11.17 7.16
CA VAL A 22 12.92 -9.98 8.00
C VAL A 22 11.76 -8.99 8.02
N PHE A 23 10.57 -9.44 7.78
CA PHE A 23 9.39 -8.58 7.72
C PHE A 23 8.40 -8.92 8.83
N HIS A 24 7.60 -7.93 9.24
CA HIS A 24 6.59 -8.01 10.28
C HIS A 24 5.40 -7.10 9.95
N GLY A 25 4.41 -7.04 10.82
CA GLY A 25 3.26 -6.15 10.67
C GLY A 25 2.50 -6.37 9.36
N ASP A 26 2.30 -5.27 8.62
CA ASP A 26 1.57 -5.29 7.34
C ASP A 26 2.23 -6.17 6.26
N MET A 27 3.53 -6.43 6.36
CA MET A 27 4.20 -7.35 5.43
C MET A 27 3.69 -8.79 5.59
N ILE A 28 3.35 -9.22 6.79
CA ILE A 28 2.83 -10.59 7.06
C ILE A 28 1.34 -10.65 6.74
N GLY A 29 0.56 -9.74 7.32
CA GLY A 29 -0.90 -9.75 7.23
C GLY A 29 -1.47 -9.34 5.88
N PHE A 30 -0.68 -8.60 5.10
CA PHE A 30 -1.11 -7.98 3.85
C PHE A 30 -0.16 -8.27 2.68
N GLY A 31 1.14 -7.92 2.77
CA GLY A 31 2.08 -8.00 1.67
C GLY A 31 2.33 -9.42 1.18
N LEU A 32 2.67 -10.33 2.08
CA LEU A 32 2.93 -11.74 1.76
C LEU A 32 1.72 -12.44 1.12
N PRO A 33 0.49 -12.28 1.64
CA PRO A 33 -0.71 -12.78 0.98
C PRO A 33 -0.91 -12.27 -0.44
N LEU A 34 -0.65 -10.98 -0.71
CA LEU A 34 -0.81 -10.40 -2.04
C LEU A 34 0.21 -10.93 -3.05
N PHE A 35 1.48 -11.12 -2.66
CA PHE A 35 2.46 -11.79 -3.51
C PHE A 35 2.09 -13.24 -3.80
N ASN A 36 1.59 -13.95 -2.79
CA ASN A 36 1.07 -15.32 -2.99
C ASN A 36 -0.13 -15.33 -3.94
N LEU A 37 -1.07 -14.37 -3.78
CA LEU A 37 -2.23 -14.25 -4.66
C LEU A 37 -1.82 -13.99 -6.11
N ALA A 38 -0.84 -13.10 -6.34
CA ALA A 38 -0.31 -12.84 -7.68
C ALA A 38 0.30 -14.11 -8.31
N GLY A 39 1.08 -14.86 -7.55
CA GLY A 39 1.65 -16.14 -8.01
C GLY A 39 0.59 -17.19 -8.33
N ARG A 40 -0.42 -17.34 -7.48
CA ARG A 40 -1.56 -18.24 -7.71
C ARG A 40 -2.41 -17.84 -8.92
N ALA A 41 -2.61 -16.54 -9.12
CA ALA A 41 -3.35 -16.04 -10.26
C ALA A 41 -2.63 -16.33 -11.58
N PHE A 42 -1.31 -16.14 -11.61
CA PHE A 42 -0.50 -16.49 -12.78
C PHE A 42 -0.53 -17.99 -13.09
N SER A 43 -0.59 -18.82 -12.05
CA SER A 43 -0.72 -20.29 -12.18
C SER A 43 -2.17 -20.77 -12.44
N GLY A 44 -3.13 -19.87 -12.62
CA GLY A 44 -4.53 -20.21 -12.92
C GLY A 44 -5.35 -20.68 -11.71
N HIS A 45 -4.84 -20.52 -10.47
CA HIS A 45 -5.48 -21.01 -9.24
C HIS A 45 -6.19 -19.92 -8.44
N ALA A 46 -6.19 -18.67 -8.89
CA ALA A 46 -6.86 -17.53 -8.28
C ALA A 46 -7.15 -16.44 -9.32
N SER A 47 -7.87 -15.38 -8.94
CA SER A 47 -8.06 -14.19 -9.76
C SER A 47 -7.49 -12.95 -9.08
N LEU A 48 -6.91 -12.03 -9.87
CA LEU A 48 -6.54 -10.70 -9.38
C LEU A 48 -7.73 -9.73 -9.42
N LEU A 49 -8.82 -10.05 -10.14
CA LEU A 49 -9.97 -9.15 -10.24
C LEU A 49 -10.92 -9.28 -9.06
N TRP A 50 -11.06 -10.47 -8.51
CA TRP A 50 -11.96 -10.78 -7.40
C TRP A 50 -11.30 -11.78 -6.46
N ALA A 51 -11.39 -11.55 -5.15
CA ALA A 51 -10.89 -12.45 -4.12
C ALA A 51 -12.02 -12.84 -3.16
N SER A 52 -12.48 -14.08 -3.23
CA SER A 52 -13.51 -14.63 -2.33
C SER A 52 -13.00 -14.85 -0.90
N GLY A 53 -11.69 -14.93 -0.71
CA GLY A 53 -11.04 -15.06 0.60
C GLY A 53 -10.91 -13.76 1.39
N VAL A 54 -11.54 -12.66 0.97
CA VAL A 54 -11.42 -11.33 1.60
C VAL A 54 -12.81 -10.71 1.72
N TYR A 55 -13.24 -10.32 2.92
CA TYR A 55 -14.53 -9.67 3.20
C TYR A 55 -15.76 -10.42 2.65
N GLY A 56 -15.68 -11.75 2.53
CA GLY A 56 -16.71 -12.53 1.86
C GLY A 56 -16.82 -12.30 0.35
N GLY A 57 -15.80 -11.73 -0.26
CA GLY A 57 -15.69 -11.36 -1.66
C GLY A 57 -15.36 -9.88 -1.84
N HIS A 58 -14.25 -9.59 -2.54
CA HIS A 58 -13.75 -8.22 -2.74
C HIS A 58 -13.08 -8.04 -4.10
N PRO A 59 -13.28 -6.89 -4.79
CA PRO A 59 -12.59 -6.57 -6.04
C PRO A 59 -11.14 -6.15 -5.77
N ILE A 60 -10.28 -7.12 -5.47
CA ILE A 60 -8.92 -6.92 -4.93
C ILE A 60 -8.03 -6.08 -5.83
N PHE A 61 -8.17 -6.15 -7.16
CA PHE A 61 -7.44 -5.31 -8.09
C PHE A 61 -7.82 -3.84 -7.96
N ALA A 62 -9.12 -3.57 -7.78
CA ALA A 62 -9.65 -2.21 -7.68
C ALA A 62 -9.14 -1.46 -6.44
N GLU A 63 -8.83 -2.17 -5.36
CA GLU A 63 -8.27 -1.61 -4.12
C GLU A 63 -6.99 -0.79 -4.35
N GLY A 64 -6.18 -1.17 -5.33
CA GLY A 64 -4.92 -0.51 -5.67
C GLY A 64 -3.74 -0.85 -4.76
N GLN A 65 -3.96 -1.10 -3.49
CA GLN A 65 -2.89 -1.39 -2.53
C GLN A 65 -2.15 -2.71 -2.82
N GLY A 66 -2.76 -3.62 -3.57
CA GLY A 66 -2.08 -4.81 -4.09
C GLY A 66 -1.00 -4.51 -5.11
N ALA A 67 -0.97 -3.29 -5.65
CA ALA A 67 0.00 -2.81 -6.64
C ALA A 67 0.14 -3.76 -7.87
N PHE A 68 -0.91 -4.52 -8.20
CA PHE A 68 -0.86 -5.53 -9.27
C PHE A 68 -0.61 -4.94 -10.66
N ALA A 69 -0.93 -3.65 -10.86
CA ALA A 69 -0.63 -2.94 -12.08
C ALA A 69 0.77 -2.30 -12.09
N ASN A 70 1.48 -2.26 -10.95
CA ASN A 70 2.85 -1.76 -10.89
C ASN A 70 3.80 -2.79 -11.54
N PRO A 71 4.61 -2.41 -12.54
CA PRO A 71 5.46 -3.37 -13.26
C PRO A 71 6.40 -4.17 -12.36
N LEU A 72 6.97 -3.55 -11.33
CA LEU A 72 7.89 -4.22 -10.40
C LEU A 72 7.17 -5.28 -9.57
N THR A 73 6.06 -4.90 -8.92
CA THR A 73 5.25 -5.81 -8.09
C THR A 73 4.66 -6.93 -8.94
N PHE A 74 4.16 -6.59 -10.15
CA PHE A 74 3.62 -7.56 -11.08
C PHE A 74 4.67 -8.60 -11.49
N LEU A 75 5.84 -8.17 -11.96
CA LEU A 75 6.91 -9.08 -12.40
C LEU A 75 7.39 -9.99 -11.27
N ILE A 76 7.64 -9.43 -10.08
CA ILE A 76 8.10 -10.22 -8.94
C ILE A 76 6.99 -11.15 -8.45
N GLY A 77 5.77 -10.65 -8.30
CA GLY A 77 4.62 -11.44 -7.82
C GLY A 77 4.25 -12.58 -8.77
N THR A 78 4.24 -12.33 -10.08
CA THR A 78 3.80 -13.32 -11.06
C THR A 78 4.89 -14.26 -11.56
N ILE A 79 6.16 -13.84 -11.56
CA ILE A 79 7.29 -14.65 -12.06
C ILE A 79 8.06 -15.28 -10.92
N ILE A 80 8.48 -14.49 -9.94
CA ILE A 80 9.37 -15.00 -8.87
C ILE A 80 8.59 -15.84 -7.87
N THR A 81 7.36 -15.45 -7.53
CA THR A 81 6.55 -16.18 -6.54
C THR A 81 6.30 -17.65 -6.92
N PRO A 82 5.90 -18.00 -8.17
CA PRO A 82 5.73 -19.40 -8.55
C PRO A 82 7.02 -20.23 -8.53
N ILE A 83 8.17 -19.57 -8.76
CA ILE A 83 9.48 -20.26 -8.85
C ILE A 83 10.12 -20.45 -7.49
N ALA A 84 10.14 -19.40 -6.65
CA ALA A 84 10.91 -19.35 -5.41
C ALA A 84 10.06 -19.17 -4.14
N GLY A 85 8.74 -19.12 -4.31
CA GLY A 85 7.78 -18.92 -3.22
C GLY A 85 7.58 -17.45 -2.81
N PRO A 86 6.46 -17.17 -2.10
CA PRO A 86 6.06 -15.79 -1.79
C PRO A 86 7.01 -15.10 -0.81
N ILE A 87 7.65 -15.83 0.10
CA ILE A 87 8.58 -15.27 1.09
C ILE A 87 9.84 -14.74 0.38
N PHE A 88 10.44 -15.55 -0.50
CA PHE A 88 11.60 -15.11 -1.27
C PHE A 88 11.23 -13.95 -2.19
N ALA A 89 10.08 -14.00 -2.86
CA ALA A 89 9.60 -12.92 -3.72
C ALA A 89 9.49 -11.60 -2.95
N MET A 90 8.96 -11.62 -1.72
CA MET A 90 8.87 -10.46 -0.86
C MET A 90 10.24 -9.93 -0.43
N ASN A 91 11.14 -10.79 0.04
CA ASN A 91 12.50 -10.42 0.41
C ASN A 91 13.26 -9.81 -0.79
N PHE A 92 13.08 -10.39 -1.98
CA PHE A 92 13.67 -9.90 -3.21
C PHE A 92 13.08 -8.56 -3.64
N PHE A 93 11.76 -8.37 -3.50
CA PHE A 93 11.10 -7.09 -3.74
C PHE A 93 11.68 -5.98 -2.86
N GLN A 94 11.83 -6.23 -1.56
CA GLN A 94 12.41 -5.29 -0.61
C GLN A 94 13.86 -4.92 -1.00
N PHE A 95 14.66 -5.90 -1.35
CA PHE A 95 16.03 -5.69 -1.82
C PHE A 95 16.10 -4.83 -3.09
N ILE A 96 15.27 -5.12 -4.09
CA ILE A 96 15.20 -4.32 -5.33
C ILE A 96 14.73 -2.90 -5.05
N CYS A 97 13.78 -2.70 -4.14
CA CYS A 97 13.31 -1.38 -3.73
C CYS A 97 14.45 -0.52 -3.12
N LEU A 98 15.32 -1.12 -2.31
CA LEU A 98 16.53 -0.45 -1.81
C LEU A 98 17.42 0.04 -2.95
N LEU A 99 17.73 -0.84 -3.89
CA LEU A 99 18.63 -0.51 -5.01
C LEU A 99 18.02 0.58 -5.90
N LEU A 100 16.74 0.48 -6.21
CA LEU A 100 16.05 1.47 -7.03
C LEU A 100 15.96 2.84 -6.35
N THR A 101 15.72 2.88 -5.04
CA THR A 101 15.74 4.13 -4.27
C THR A 101 17.11 4.82 -4.38
N GLY A 102 18.17 4.08 -4.16
CA GLY A 102 19.54 4.59 -4.31
C GLY A 102 19.87 5.06 -5.73
N ALA A 103 19.43 4.31 -6.74
CA ALA A 103 19.61 4.67 -8.15
C ALA A 103 18.86 5.97 -8.52
N GLY A 104 17.61 6.10 -8.09
CA GLY A 104 16.81 7.33 -8.30
C GLY A 104 17.46 8.55 -7.64
N MET A 105 17.94 8.39 -6.41
CA MET A 105 18.60 9.47 -5.69
C MET A 105 19.93 9.89 -6.33
N LEU A 106 20.74 8.92 -6.81
CA LEU A 106 21.94 9.22 -7.59
C LEU A 106 21.62 10.00 -8.86
N GLY A 107 20.58 9.57 -9.60
CA GLY A 107 20.12 10.26 -10.79
C GLY A 107 19.68 11.70 -10.51
N LEU A 108 18.91 11.90 -9.45
CA LEU A 108 18.45 13.21 -8.99
C LEU A 108 19.64 14.13 -8.64
N CYS A 109 20.55 13.67 -7.79
CA CYS A 109 21.70 14.46 -7.36
C CYS A 109 22.59 14.86 -8.55
N ARG A 110 22.85 13.94 -9.47
CA ARG A 110 23.60 14.22 -10.70
C ARG A 110 22.89 15.24 -11.59
N GLN A 111 21.56 15.15 -11.71
CA GLN A 111 20.76 16.09 -12.49
C GLN A 111 20.79 17.51 -11.89
N ILE A 112 20.84 17.62 -10.56
CA ILE A 112 20.99 18.91 -9.86
C ILE A 112 22.40 19.49 -10.02
N GLY A 113 23.39 18.64 -10.30
CA GLY A 113 24.78 19.01 -10.53
C GLY A 113 25.73 18.72 -9.35
N PHE A 114 25.37 17.79 -8.47
CA PHE A 114 26.25 17.37 -7.37
C PHE A 114 27.44 16.58 -7.88
N SER A 115 28.57 16.70 -7.16
CA SER A 115 29.75 15.85 -7.36
C SER A 115 29.43 14.36 -7.16
N ALA A 116 30.35 13.49 -7.57
CA ALA A 116 30.19 12.05 -7.35
C ALA A 116 30.08 11.69 -5.86
N VAL A 117 30.83 12.38 -5.00
CA VAL A 117 30.89 12.14 -3.56
C VAL A 117 29.60 12.63 -2.90
N ALA A 118 29.14 13.84 -3.18
CA ALA A 118 27.88 14.39 -2.66
C ALA A 118 26.67 13.55 -3.11
N SER A 119 26.69 13.09 -4.37
CA SER A 119 25.64 12.20 -4.89
C SER A 119 25.64 10.85 -4.18
N ALA A 120 26.81 10.25 -3.94
CA ALA A 120 26.93 8.99 -3.21
C ALA A 120 26.49 9.14 -1.75
N PHE A 121 26.87 10.24 -1.10
CA PHE A 121 26.45 10.57 0.26
C PHE A 121 24.94 10.64 0.37
N SER A 122 24.29 11.45 -0.49
CA SER A 122 22.84 11.63 -0.47
C SER A 122 22.09 10.33 -0.78
N ALA A 123 22.60 9.53 -1.71
CA ALA A 123 22.01 8.25 -2.05
C ALA A 123 22.11 7.23 -0.90
N LEU A 124 23.25 7.14 -0.22
CA LEU A 124 23.40 6.31 0.98
C LEU A 124 22.50 6.79 2.12
N ALA A 125 22.45 8.11 2.33
CA ALA A 125 21.64 8.72 3.37
C ALA A 125 20.15 8.39 3.24
N VAL A 126 19.59 8.40 2.02
CA VAL A 126 18.19 8.00 1.78
C VAL A 126 18.03 6.50 1.89
N THR A 127 18.85 5.72 1.17
CA THR A 127 18.71 4.27 1.06
C THR A 127 18.80 3.55 2.39
N PHE A 128 19.68 4.00 3.28
CA PHE A 128 19.92 3.38 4.60
C PHE A 128 19.41 4.24 5.76
N SER A 129 18.51 5.21 5.49
CA SER A 129 17.83 5.93 6.56
C SER A 129 16.96 4.97 7.37
N PRO A 130 16.90 5.10 8.70
CA PRO A 130 16.06 4.26 9.55
C PRO A 130 14.60 4.28 9.13
N PHE A 131 14.09 5.44 8.74
CA PHE A 131 12.76 5.61 8.18
C PHE A 131 12.52 4.70 6.97
N TRP A 132 13.43 4.67 5.98
CA TRP A 132 13.26 3.89 4.77
C TRP A 132 13.37 2.39 5.06
N ILE A 133 14.34 2.00 5.88
CA ILE A 133 14.51 0.60 6.30
C ILE A 133 13.27 0.09 7.03
N TYR A 134 12.73 0.89 7.96
CA TYR A 134 11.50 0.51 8.66
C TYR A 134 10.32 0.36 7.69
N THR A 135 10.13 1.31 6.76
CA THR A 135 9.07 1.22 5.76
C THR A 135 9.17 -0.07 4.94
N ILE A 136 10.39 -0.42 4.51
CA ILE A 136 10.64 -1.65 3.75
C ILE A 136 10.28 -2.91 4.54
N LEU A 137 10.48 -2.92 5.84
CA LEU A 137 10.22 -4.09 6.68
C LEU A 137 8.75 -4.26 7.06
N ASP A 138 8.02 -3.18 7.20
CA ASP A 138 6.68 -3.17 7.78
C ASP A 138 5.57 -2.89 6.77
N ASN A 139 5.79 -2.00 5.79
CA ASN A 139 4.74 -1.48 4.92
C ASN A 139 4.99 -1.77 3.44
N PRO A 140 4.34 -2.79 2.84
CA PRO A 140 4.57 -3.16 1.45
C PRO A 140 4.13 -2.08 0.46
N VAL A 141 3.02 -1.40 0.75
CA VAL A 141 2.44 -0.38 -0.13
C VAL A 141 3.28 0.89 -0.10
N GLY A 142 3.71 1.29 1.10
CA GLY A 142 4.65 2.39 1.29
C GLY A 142 5.98 2.11 0.58
N THR A 143 6.51 0.90 0.71
CA THR A 143 7.75 0.47 0.05
C THR A 143 7.65 0.61 -1.46
N GLY A 144 6.60 0.08 -2.07
CA GLY A 144 6.37 0.16 -3.50
C GLY A 144 6.21 1.60 -4.02
N THR A 145 5.67 2.51 -3.21
CA THR A 145 5.39 3.89 -3.61
C THR A 145 6.57 4.82 -3.38
N PHE A 146 7.16 4.78 -2.19
CA PHE A 146 8.18 5.77 -1.81
C PHE A 146 9.52 5.59 -2.53
N LEU A 147 9.82 4.40 -3.05
CA LEU A 147 10.98 4.20 -3.92
C LEU A 147 10.95 5.13 -5.15
N TRP A 148 9.75 5.53 -5.61
CA TRP A 148 9.60 6.39 -6.79
C TRP A 148 9.77 7.88 -6.50
N VAL A 149 9.78 8.32 -5.23
CA VAL A 149 9.96 9.75 -4.91
C VAL A 149 11.25 10.32 -5.52
N PRO A 150 12.43 9.73 -5.33
CA PRO A 150 13.64 10.24 -5.98
C PRO A 150 13.56 10.25 -7.51
N TRP A 151 12.87 9.28 -8.12
CA TRP A 151 12.69 9.20 -9.57
C TRP A 151 11.76 10.28 -10.10
N CYS A 152 10.65 10.55 -9.39
CA CYS A 152 9.74 11.64 -9.72
C CYS A 152 10.45 13.00 -9.64
N LEU A 153 11.24 13.22 -8.61
CA LEU A 153 12.03 14.44 -8.47
C LEU A 153 13.14 14.54 -9.52
N TRP A 154 13.80 13.44 -9.86
CA TRP A 154 14.79 13.41 -10.93
C TRP A 154 14.16 13.75 -12.30
N SER A 155 13.06 13.13 -12.63
CA SER A 155 12.35 13.39 -13.88
C SER A 155 11.81 14.82 -13.94
N LEU A 156 11.34 15.38 -12.80
CA LEU A 156 10.94 16.78 -12.70
C LEU A 156 12.12 17.72 -12.97
N GLU A 157 13.28 17.53 -12.32
CA GLU A 157 14.46 18.35 -12.54
C GLU A 157 14.93 18.30 -13.99
N LYS A 158 14.85 17.13 -14.61
CA LYS A 158 15.15 16.98 -16.03
C LYS A 158 14.16 17.75 -16.92
N TRP A 159 12.87 17.70 -16.59
CA TRP A 159 11.85 18.44 -17.31
C TRP A 159 12.00 19.97 -17.10
N LEU A 160 12.29 20.44 -15.90
CA LEU A 160 12.54 21.85 -15.60
C LEU A 160 13.74 22.38 -16.41
N GLN A 161 14.76 21.57 -16.62
CA GLN A 161 15.95 21.97 -17.40
C GLN A 161 15.71 21.92 -18.91
N GLN A 162 15.00 20.91 -19.38
CA GLN A 162 14.80 20.61 -20.79
C GLN A 162 13.34 20.16 -21.03
N PRO A 163 12.38 21.10 -21.13
CA PRO A 163 10.98 20.77 -21.37
C PRO A 163 10.80 20.29 -22.82
N ASN A 164 10.74 18.98 -23.00
CA ASN A 164 10.55 18.33 -24.30
C ASN A 164 9.79 17.00 -24.13
N LEU A 165 9.43 16.33 -25.24
CA LEU A 165 8.67 15.09 -25.23
C LEU A 165 9.32 14.01 -24.32
N ARG A 166 10.64 13.81 -24.42
CA ARG A 166 11.32 12.75 -23.64
C ARG A 166 11.28 13.01 -22.14
N SER A 167 11.50 14.26 -21.73
CA SER A 167 11.40 14.62 -20.32
C SER A 167 9.96 14.55 -19.81
N SER A 168 8.97 14.86 -20.65
CA SER A 168 7.54 14.69 -20.31
C SER A 168 7.17 13.21 -20.15
N VAL A 169 7.63 12.36 -21.07
CA VAL A 169 7.42 10.90 -20.96
C VAL A 169 8.09 10.36 -19.70
N PHE A 170 9.32 10.76 -19.41
CA PHE A 170 10.01 10.32 -18.19
C PHE A 170 9.26 10.76 -16.94
N LEU A 171 8.80 12.02 -16.87
CA LEU A 171 8.02 12.55 -15.76
C LEU A 171 6.67 11.83 -15.61
N GLY A 172 5.91 11.71 -16.69
CA GLY A 172 4.63 11.00 -16.68
C GLY A 172 4.78 9.53 -16.28
N SER A 173 5.80 8.83 -16.80
CA SER A 173 6.05 7.41 -16.49
C SER A 173 6.48 7.16 -15.04
N THR A 174 7.32 8.02 -14.45
CA THR A 174 7.72 7.89 -13.03
C THR A 174 6.55 8.18 -12.09
N CYS A 175 5.72 9.19 -12.41
CA CYS A 175 4.48 9.46 -11.69
C CYS A 175 3.48 8.30 -11.82
N THR A 176 3.35 7.71 -13.02
CA THR A 176 2.54 6.50 -13.24
C THR A 176 3.02 5.35 -12.36
N ALA A 177 4.31 5.04 -12.38
CA ALA A 177 4.86 3.94 -11.60
C ALA A 177 4.63 4.11 -10.10
N MET A 178 4.73 5.35 -9.61
CA MET A 178 4.41 5.70 -8.23
C MET A 178 2.92 5.52 -7.92
N LEU A 179 2.02 5.98 -8.79
CA LEU A 179 0.57 5.86 -8.60
C LEU A 179 0.11 4.40 -8.63
N LEU A 180 0.65 3.60 -9.57
CA LEU A 180 0.37 2.17 -9.68
C LEU A 180 0.92 1.33 -8.51
N ALA A 181 1.79 1.89 -7.68
CA ALA A 181 2.25 1.25 -6.45
C ALA A 181 1.22 1.29 -5.30
N GLY A 182 0.12 2.00 -5.49
CA GLY A 182 -1.11 1.86 -4.71
C GLY A 182 -1.22 2.71 -3.45
N TYR A 183 -0.19 3.45 -3.03
CA TYR A 183 -0.26 4.31 -1.85
C TYR A 183 -0.54 5.76 -2.24
N THR A 184 -1.80 6.06 -2.51
CA THR A 184 -2.26 7.37 -2.98
C THR A 184 -1.83 8.56 -2.13
N PRO A 185 -1.78 8.49 -0.77
CA PRO A 185 -1.30 9.62 0.03
C PRO A 185 0.19 9.95 -0.19
N GLY A 186 1.02 8.96 -0.43
CA GLY A 186 2.43 9.16 -0.79
C GLY A 186 2.60 9.85 -2.15
N PHE A 187 1.77 9.45 -3.12
CA PHE A 187 1.71 10.12 -4.42
C PHE A 187 1.28 11.59 -4.27
N HIS A 188 0.22 11.88 -3.50
CA HIS A 188 -0.25 13.23 -3.19
C HIS A 188 0.86 14.12 -2.60
N ALA A 189 1.54 13.62 -1.58
CA ALA A 189 2.65 14.33 -0.94
C ALA A 189 3.77 14.67 -1.94
N THR A 190 4.10 13.71 -2.83
CA THR A 190 5.15 13.91 -3.83
C THR A 190 4.72 14.93 -4.91
N VAL A 191 3.48 14.87 -5.39
CA VAL A 191 2.94 15.83 -6.36
C VAL A 191 2.93 17.24 -5.76
N LEU A 192 2.56 17.38 -4.49
CA LEU A 192 2.60 18.67 -3.79
C LEU A 192 4.04 19.21 -3.68
N TYR A 193 5.00 18.37 -3.31
CA TYR A 193 6.42 18.73 -3.32
C TYR A 193 6.86 19.23 -4.70
N MET A 194 6.51 18.48 -5.75
CA MET A 194 6.83 18.83 -7.13
C MET A 194 6.20 20.16 -7.54
N GLY A 195 4.94 20.41 -7.14
CA GLY A 195 4.25 21.68 -7.39
C GLY A 195 4.96 22.87 -6.74
N VAL A 196 5.33 22.75 -5.46
CA VAL A 196 6.11 23.79 -4.76
C VAL A 196 7.46 24.03 -5.45
N ARG A 197 8.13 22.96 -5.89
CA ARG A 197 9.41 23.06 -6.59
C ARG A 197 9.27 23.78 -7.95
N VAL A 198 8.20 23.51 -8.70
CA VAL A 198 7.90 24.19 -9.98
C VAL A 198 7.64 25.68 -9.74
N ILE A 199 6.81 26.01 -8.74
CA ILE A 199 6.51 27.40 -8.35
C ILE A 199 7.81 28.13 -7.98
N ALA A 200 8.63 27.54 -7.13
CA ALA A 200 9.91 28.13 -6.72
C ALA A 200 10.85 28.37 -7.92
N ASP A 201 10.83 27.51 -8.94
CA ASP A 201 11.61 27.72 -10.16
C ASP A 201 11.07 28.86 -11.02
N ALA A 202 9.74 28.96 -11.13
CA ALA A 202 9.07 29.97 -11.94
C ALA A 202 9.24 31.38 -11.39
N PHE A 203 9.24 31.53 -10.06
CA PHE A 203 9.38 32.85 -9.40
C PHE A 203 10.83 33.25 -9.15
N ASN A 204 11.78 32.43 -9.46
CA ASN A 204 13.18 32.73 -9.26
C ASN A 204 13.72 33.72 -10.31
N GLU A 205 14.41 34.77 -9.88
CA GLU A 205 14.95 35.84 -10.74
C GLU A 205 15.81 35.31 -11.89
N ASN A 206 16.61 34.28 -11.66
CA ASN A 206 17.54 33.75 -12.67
C ASN A 206 16.84 32.80 -13.68
N THR A 207 15.72 32.22 -13.34
CA THR A 207 14.95 31.29 -14.22
C THR A 207 13.70 31.97 -14.80
N ARG A 208 13.24 33.07 -14.21
CA ARG A 208 12.02 33.78 -14.61
C ARG A 208 11.99 34.14 -16.09
N ASN A 209 13.08 34.71 -16.63
CA ASN A 209 13.15 35.05 -18.04
C ASN A 209 13.09 33.82 -18.96
N ILE A 210 13.68 32.70 -18.53
CA ILE A 210 13.58 31.41 -19.23
C ILE A 210 12.12 30.95 -19.22
N TRP A 211 11.43 31.05 -18.08
CA TRP A 211 10.01 30.72 -17.97
C TRP A 211 9.13 31.57 -18.89
N ILE A 212 9.33 32.89 -18.91
CA ILE A 212 8.57 33.80 -19.78
C ILE A 212 8.77 33.43 -21.26
N ASN A 213 9.97 33.09 -21.66
CA ASN A 213 10.28 32.73 -23.07
C ASN A 213 9.88 31.34 -23.47
N THR A 214 9.67 30.40 -22.52
CA THR A 214 9.38 28.98 -22.79
C THR A 214 8.06 28.52 -22.19
N TRP A 215 7.21 29.43 -21.72
CA TRP A 215 6.00 29.08 -20.98
C TRP A 215 5.05 28.15 -21.78
N SER A 216 4.86 28.43 -23.07
CA SER A 216 3.98 27.62 -23.94
C SER A 216 4.49 26.17 -24.09
N ILE A 217 5.81 26.00 -24.27
CA ILE A 217 6.43 24.68 -24.36
C ILE A 217 6.34 23.95 -23.01
N ARG A 218 6.55 24.67 -21.90
CA ARG A 218 6.43 24.09 -20.54
C ARG A 218 5.01 23.65 -20.23
N ILE A 219 4.01 24.47 -20.55
CA ILE A 219 2.61 24.10 -20.39
C ILE A 219 2.27 22.88 -21.25
N ALA A 220 2.58 22.90 -22.55
CA ALA A 220 2.28 21.80 -23.44
C ALA A 220 2.95 20.49 -23.00
N THR A 221 4.23 20.55 -22.64
CA THR A 221 4.98 19.36 -22.19
C THR A 221 4.59 18.91 -20.79
N GLY A 222 4.18 19.84 -19.91
CA GLY A 222 3.61 19.52 -18.59
C GLY A 222 2.25 18.82 -18.71
N ILE A 223 1.35 19.35 -19.55
CA ILE A 223 0.07 18.71 -19.86
C ILE A 223 0.31 17.32 -20.45
N ALA A 224 1.27 17.17 -21.37
CA ALA A 224 1.62 15.87 -21.92
C ALA A 224 2.06 14.87 -20.84
N ALA A 225 2.88 15.29 -19.86
CA ALA A 225 3.29 14.46 -18.74
C ALA A 225 2.10 14.04 -17.87
N ILE A 226 1.16 14.96 -17.59
CA ILE A 226 -0.08 14.67 -16.85
C ILE A 226 -0.96 13.67 -17.61
N LEU A 227 -1.19 13.89 -18.91
CA LEU A 227 -2.00 12.99 -19.74
C LEU A 227 -1.38 11.60 -19.82
N ILE A 228 -0.06 11.50 -19.95
CA ILE A 228 0.66 10.22 -19.92
C ILE A 228 0.46 9.53 -18.57
N CYS A 229 0.59 10.25 -17.45
CA CYS A 229 0.38 9.69 -16.12
C CYS A 229 -1.05 9.17 -15.96
N ILE A 230 -2.07 10.00 -16.26
CA ILE A 230 -3.48 9.63 -16.15
C ILE A 230 -3.81 8.46 -17.09
N GLY A 231 -3.36 8.53 -18.34
CA GLY A 231 -3.66 7.49 -19.32
C GLY A 231 -3.01 6.15 -18.99
N LEU A 232 -1.71 6.13 -18.68
CA LEU A 232 -1.02 4.88 -18.34
C LEU A 232 -1.52 4.26 -17.03
N SER A 233 -2.04 5.04 -16.10
CA SER A 233 -2.58 4.53 -14.83
C SER A 233 -4.07 4.24 -14.86
N ALA A 234 -4.77 4.43 -16.00
CA ALA A 234 -6.21 4.24 -16.11
C ALA A 234 -6.67 2.82 -15.72
N ILE A 235 -5.85 1.81 -15.98
CA ILE A 235 -6.08 0.42 -15.56
C ILE A 235 -6.32 0.30 -14.04
N GLN A 236 -5.75 1.17 -13.22
CA GLN A 236 -5.88 1.15 -11.77
C GLN A 236 -6.92 2.14 -11.26
N TRP A 237 -6.89 3.42 -11.72
CA TRP A 237 -7.74 4.43 -11.09
C TRP A 237 -9.20 4.33 -11.51
N LEU A 238 -9.55 3.78 -12.70
CA LEU A 238 -10.95 3.56 -13.07
C LEU A 238 -11.65 2.53 -12.17
N PRO A 239 -11.09 1.31 -11.93
CA PRO A 239 -11.65 0.40 -10.95
C PRO A 239 -11.66 0.96 -9.53
N LEU A 240 -10.62 1.72 -9.15
CA LEU A 240 -10.55 2.35 -7.84
C LEU A 240 -11.68 3.36 -7.61
N LEU A 241 -12.02 4.20 -8.59
CA LEU A 241 -13.15 5.13 -8.48
C LEU A 241 -14.49 4.39 -8.32
N GLU A 242 -14.67 3.28 -9.04
CA GLU A 242 -15.85 2.43 -8.87
C GLU A 242 -15.92 1.85 -7.45
N LEU A 243 -14.79 1.36 -6.93
CA LEU A 243 -14.73 0.83 -5.56
C LEU A 243 -14.96 1.92 -4.50
N ILE A 244 -14.38 3.10 -4.64
CA ILE A 244 -14.60 4.23 -3.72
C ILE A 244 -16.10 4.55 -3.60
N ALA A 245 -16.85 4.56 -4.71
CA ALA A 245 -18.28 4.80 -4.70
C ALA A 245 -19.07 3.73 -3.92
N GLN A 246 -18.55 2.51 -3.83
CA GLN A 246 -19.13 1.38 -3.09
C GLN A 246 -18.56 1.22 -1.67
N SER A 247 -17.54 2.00 -1.29
CA SER A 247 -16.87 1.88 0.00
C SER A 247 -17.36 2.87 1.05
N HIS A 248 -17.15 2.54 2.32
CA HIS A 248 -17.49 3.41 3.46
C HIS A 248 -16.65 4.72 3.50
N ARG A 249 -15.47 4.76 2.89
CA ARG A 249 -14.59 5.95 2.89
C ARG A 249 -15.14 7.15 2.13
N ASN A 250 -16.20 6.99 1.37
CA ASN A 250 -16.87 8.12 0.72
C ASN A 250 -17.45 9.14 1.72
N ASP A 251 -17.60 8.77 2.99
CA ASP A 251 -18.24 9.58 4.02
C ASP A 251 -17.25 10.47 4.84
N GLY A 252 -15.96 10.55 4.43
CA GLY A 252 -14.98 11.45 5.03
C GLY A 252 -14.60 11.08 6.46
N THR A 253 -13.99 9.94 6.68
CA THR A 253 -13.49 9.56 8.02
C THR A 253 -12.29 10.42 8.41
N GLY A 254 -12.39 11.16 9.51
CA GLY A 254 -11.40 12.10 10.01
C GLY A 254 -9.99 11.52 10.23
N LEU A 255 -9.05 12.41 10.50
CA LEU A 255 -7.66 12.11 10.84
C LEU A 255 -7.56 11.10 11.99
N THR A 256 -6.89 10.00 11.77
CA THR A 256 -6.70 8.95 12.77
C THR A 256 -5.34 8.99 13.45
N LEU A 257 -4.32 9.50 12.76
CA LEU A 257 -2.98 9.62 13.33
C LEU A 257 -2.34 10.95 12.94
N ILE A 258 -2.14 11.82 13.93
CA ILE A 258 -1.45 13.10 13.79
C ILE A 258 -0.20 13.05 14.67
N VAL A 259 0.96 13.30 14.08
CA VAL A 259 2.23 13.36 14.80
C VAL A 259 2.45 14.80 15.26
N ASP A 260 2.67 15.02 16.55
CA ASP A 260 2.99 16.35 17.06
C ASP A 260 4.37 16.84 16.60
N VAL A 261 4.55 18.17 16.59
CA VAL A 261 5.80 18.82 16.11
C VAL A 261 7.01 18.36 16.93
N THR A 262 6.84 18.19 18.24
CA THR A 262 7.94 17.81 19.15
C THR A 262 8.38 16.36 18.87
N THR A 263 7.42 15.46 18.71
CA THR A 263 7.68 14.07 18.33
C THR A 263 8.30 13.97 16.94
N THR A 264 7.85 14.80 15.99
CA THR A 264 8.46 14.86 14.65
C THR A 264 9.91 15.35 14.71
N LEU A 265 10.16 16.45 15.41
CA LEU A 265 11.52 16.96 15.57
C LEU A 265 12.41 15.96 16.32
N ARG A 266 11.89 15.37 17.39
CA ARG A 266 12.58 14.27 18.06
C ARG A 266 12.87 13.13 17.10
N GLY A 267 11.92 12.65 16.32
CA GLY A 267 12.10 11.58 15.35
C GLY A 267 13.13 11.89 14.27
N MET A 268 13.24 13.15 13.83
CA MET A 268 14.31 13.57 12.90
C MET A 268 15.72 13.39 13.49
N PHE A 269 15.84 13.58 14.79
CA PHE A 269 17.13 13.46 15.50
C PHE A 269 17.38 12.06 16.06
N TYR A 270 16.33 11.31 16.45
CA TYR A 270 16.44 10.04 17.15
C TYR A 270 16.62 8.84 16.22
N GLY A 271 17.50 7.94 16.64
CA GLY A 271 17.59 6.59 16.14
C GLY A 271 16.75 5.58 16.93
N ASN A 272 15.70 5.97 17.66
CA ASN A 272 14.91 5.03 18.45
C ASN A 272 13.86 4.32 17.58
N PRO A 273 14.05 3.03 17.24
CA PRO A 273 13.10 2.28 16.43
C PRO A 273 11.73 2.06 17.10
N ARG A 274 11.61 2.39 18.42
CA ARG A 274 10.41 2.08 19.19
C ARG A 274 9.38 3.21 19.29
N ALA A 275 9.75 4.47 18.98
CA ALA A 275 8.87 5.58 19.37
C ALA A 275 8.18 6.33 18.24
N VAL A 276 8.57 6.30 17.01
CA VAL A 276 7.87 6.80 15.80
C VAL A 276 8.80 6.56 14.60
N SER A 277 8.79 5.37 14.13
CA SER A 277 9.66 4.84 13.08
C SER A 277 9.56 5.57 11.75
N PHE A 278 8.44 6.25 11.50
CA PHE A 278 8.14 6.90 10.22
C PHE A 278 8.81 8.27 10.01
N VAL A 279 9.48 8.84 11.01
CA VAL A 279 10.02 10.21 10.94
C VAL A 279 11.54 10.24 11.10
N ASN A 280 12.17 9.09 11.21
CA ASN A 280 13.53 8.97 11.68
C ASN A 280 14.56 9.14 10.56
N ILE A 281 15.22 10.31 10.47
CA ILE A 281 16.44 10.50 9.66
C ILE A 281 17.60 9.77 10.31
N GLY A 282 17.63 9.73 11.64
CA GLY A 282 18.55 9.00 12.47
C GLY A 282 20.04 9.33 12.27
N SER A 283 20.34 10.47 11.65
CA SER A 283 21.72 10.89 11.40
C SER A 283 21.92 12.35 11.81
N PRO A 284 22.53 12.58 12.98
CA PRO A 284 22.96 13.91 13.37
C PRO A 284 23.90 14.56 12.34
N LEU A 285 24.70 13.76 11.63
CA LEU A 285 25.57 14.22 10.55
C LEU A 285 24.78 14.89 9.42
N ILE A 286 23.70 14.27 8.98
CA ILE A 286 22.84 14.81 7.91
C ILE A 286 22.24 16.15 8.34
N LEU A 287 21.73 16.24 9.57
CA LEU A 287 21.13 17.46 10.08
C LEU A 287 22.15 18.58 10.26
N ALA A 288 23.35 18.26 10.80
CA ALA A 288 24.41 19.25 10.93
C ALA A 288 24.85 19.81 9.56
N LEU A 289 24.97 18.95 8.55
CA LEU A 289 25.28 19.37 7.19
C LEU A 289 24.17 20.18 6.56
N ALA A 290 22.87 19.83 6.81
CA ALA A 290 21.76 20.61 6.34
C ALA A 290 21.73 22.03 6.96
N LEU A 291 22.01 22.15 8.26
CA LEU A 291 22.14 23.44 8.94
C LEU A 291 23.31 24.27 8.40
N CYS A 292 24.46 23.63 8.11
CA CYS A 292 25.58 24.28 7.45
C CYS A 292 25.21 24.81 6.06
N ALA A 293 24.42 24.07 5.30
CA ALA A 293 23.96 24.49 3.97
C ALA A 293 23.09 25.75 4.02
N LEU A 294 22.28 25.92 5.06
CA LEU A 294 21.42 27.10 5.22
C LEU A 294 22.22 28.41 5.26
N SER A 295 23.45 28.39 5.77
CA SER A 295 24.32 29.56 5.85
C SER A 295 25.11 29.85 4.56
N GLY A 296 25.15 28.91 3.62
CA GLY A 296 25.99 29.00 2.41
C GLY A 296 25.33 28.65 1.09
N VAL A 297 24.12 28.14 1.11
CA VAL A 297 23.41 27.71 -0.10
C VAL A 297 23.00 28.90 -0.96
N ARG A 298 23.61 29.00 -2.14
CA ARG A 298 23.26 29.99 -3.17
C ARG A 298 22.73 29.36 -4.45
N SER A 299 22.58 28.04 -4.52
CA SER A 299 21.99 27.38 -5.68
C SER A 299 20.47 27.48 -5.65
N ILE A 300 19.94 28.03 -6.67
CA ILE A 300 18.50 28.21 -6.88
C ILE A 300 17.72 26.92 -6.78
N ARG A 301 18.26 25.84 -7.36
CA ARG A 301 17.61 24.52 -7.37
C ARG A 301 17.48 23.96 -5.97
N ILE A 302 18.52 24.11 -5.16
CA ILE A 302 18.50 23.67 -3.75
C ILE A 302 17.55 24.53 -2.94
N THR A 303 17.45 25.82 -3.19
CA THR A 303 16.49 26.71 -2.50
C THR A 303 15.05 26.24 -2.73
N GLY A 304 14.70 25.86 -3.97
CA GLY A 304 13.37 25.32 -4.27
C GLY A 304 13.06 24.00 -3.53
N HIS A 305 14.05 23.12 -3.41
CA HIS A 305 13.93 21.90 -2.60
C HIS A 305 13.82 22.20 -1.11
N LEU A 306 14.49 23.24 -0.60
CA LEU A 306 14.36 23.68 0.79
C LEU A 306 12.94 24.16 1.09
N PHE A 307 12.36 25.03 0.25
CA PHE A 307 10.97 25.48 0.42
C PHE A 307 9.99 24.31 0.40
N ALA A 308 10.13 23.39 -0.55
CA ALA A 308 9.30 22.22 -0.64
C ALA A 308 9.42 21.35 0.63
N ALA A 309 10.64 21.12 1.10
CA ALA A 309 10.88 20.33 2.32
C ALA A 309 10.22 20.97 3.55
N ILE A 310 10.36 22.28 3.74
CA ILE A 310 9.77 23.00 4.88
C ILE A 310 8.24 22.90 4.85
N ILE A 311 7.61 23.12 3.69
CA ILE A 311 6.16 23.04 3.55
C ILE A 311 5.66 21.62 3.84
N LEU A 312 6.31 20.60 3.29
CA LEU A 312 5.90 19.21 3.49
C LEU A 312 6.09 18.75 4.94
N ILE A 313 7.17 19.21 5.61
CA ILE A 313 7.38 18.93 7.04
C ILE A 313 6.28 19.57 7.88
N GLN A 314 5.90 20.81 7.59
CA GLN A 314 4.81 21.49 8.29
C GLN A 314 3.46 20.79 8.07
N LEU A 315 3.20 20.27 6.88
CA LEU A 315 2.00 19.48 6.58
C LEU A 315 2.04 18.07 7.21
N GLY A 316 3.21 17.51 7.38
CA GLY A 316 3.41 16.20 8.00
C GLY A 316 3.26 16.19 9.52
N CYS A 317 3.30 17.37 10.16
CA CYS A 317 3.17 17.56 11.59
C CYS A 317 1.83 18.18 11.96
N ASN A 318 1.39 18.04 13.19
CA ASN A 318 0.27 18.81 13.76
C ASN A 318 0.71 20.27 14.02
N SER A 319 1.03 20.98 12.95
CA SER A 319 1.44 22.38 13.01
C SER A 319 0.24 23.32 12.84
N PRO A 320 0.32 24.60 13.27
CA PRO A 320 -0.69 25.59 12.96
C PRO A 320 -0.94 25.74 11.46
N PHE A 321 0.11 25.57 10.63
CA PHE A 321 -0.02 25.61 9.17
C PHE A 321 -0.80 24.40 8.63
N PHE A 322 -0.55 23.19 9.14
CA PHE A 322 -1.33 22.02 8.77
C PHE A 322 -2.81 22.20 9.12
N ARG A 323 -3.11 22.66 10.35
CA ARG A 323 -4.50 22.90 10.78
C ARG A 323 -5.19 23.92 9.88
N PHE A 324 -4.52 25.04 9.59
CA PHE A 324 -5.05 26.05 8.67
C PHE A 324 -5.37 25.45 7.29
N VAL A 325 -4.47 24.66 6.70
CA VAL A 325 -4.67 24.02 5.40
C VAL A 325 -5.81 22.99 5.45
N TYR A 326 -5.89 22.22 6.53
CA TYR A 326 -6.89 21.20 6.73
C TYR A 326 -8.29 21.80 6.93
N ASP A 327 -8.43 22.74 7.87
CA ASP A 327 -9.71 23.34 8.24
C ASP A 327 -10.34 24.13 7.07
N HIS A 328 -9.51 24.73 6.20
CA HIS A 328 -9.97 25.47 5.03
C HIS A 328 -10.00 24.65 3.73
N ASN A 329 -9.71 23.34 3.80
CA ASN A 329 -9.67 22.43 2.64
C ASN A 329 -8.84 22.95 1.45
N LEU A 330 -7.67 23.57 1.75
CA LEU A 330 -6.85 24.24 0.73
C LEU A 330 -6.15 23.27 -0.22
N ILE A 331 -6.00 22.01 0.16
CA ILE A 331 -5.42 20.97 -0.68
C ILE A 331 -6.52 19.96 -1.01
N PRO A 332 -6.89 19.78 -2.30
CA PRO A 332 -7.89 18.80 -2.69
C PRO A 332 -7.60 17.41 -2.15
N GLY A 333 -8.57 16.80 -1.49
CA GLY A 333 -8.43 15.45 -0.93
C GLY A 333 -7.70 15.35 0.41
N ILE A 334 -7.34 16.47 1.07
CA ILE A 334 -6.65 16.45 2.38
C ILE A 334 -7.47 15.74 3.46
N HIS A 335 -8.80 15.82 3.40
CA HIS A 335 -9.70 15.16 4.36
C HIS A 335 -9.73 13.63 4.22
N TYR A 336 -9.25 13.08 3.09
CA TYR A 336 -9.09 11.63 2.91
C TYR A 336 -7.74 11.11 3.43
N VAL A 337 -6.85 12.00 3.84
CA VAL A 337 -5.55 11.65 4.42
C VAL A 337 -5.74 11.31 5.90
N ARG A 338 -5.59 10.04 6.26
CA ARG A 338 -5.72 9.57 7.66
C ARG A 338 -4.47 9.83 8.48
N ILE A 339 -3.31 9.85 7.84
CA ILE A 339 -2.00 9.82 8.49
C ILE A 339 -1.14 10.90 7.87
N THR A 340 -0.75 11.90 8.66
CA THR A 340 -0.05 13.08 8.16
C THR A 340 1.43 12.85 7.88
N PHE A 341 2.09 11.90 8.55
CA PHE A 341 3.53 11.68 8.39
C PHE A 341 3.97 11.37 6.95
N GLN A 342 3.04 10.99 6.08
CA GLN A 342 3.32 10.72 4.67
C GLN A 342 3.88 11.93 3.92
N PHE A 343 3.52 13.15 4.37
CA PHE A 343 4.09 14.37 3.84
C PHE A 343 5.56 14.57 4.26
N LEU A 344 5.99 13.95 5.37
CA LEU A 344 7.36 14.05 5.85
C LEU A 344 8.36 13.38 4.89
N ILE A 345 7.95 12.35 4.17
CA ILE A 345 8.84 11.52 3.37
C ILE A 345 9.53 12.30 2.25
N PRO A 346 8.81 12.97 1.34
CA PRO A 346 9.45 13.83 0.37
C PRO A 346 10.22 14.99 1.04
N GLY A 347 9.73 15.49 2.18
CA GLY A 347 10.41 16.51 2.98
C GLY A 347 11.79 16.08 3.47
N ILE A 348 11.90 14.84 3.97
CA ILE A 348 13.18 14.25 4.41
C ILE A 348 14.16 14.14 3.24
N ILE A 349 13.70 13.71 2.07
CA ILE A 349 14.54 13.68 0.86
C ILE A 349 15.07 15.09 0.54
N GLY A 350 14.24 16.11 0.67
CA GLY A 350 14.65 17.51 0.52
C GLY A 350 15.75 17.92 1.51
N ILE A 351 15.64 17.54 2.79
CA ILE A 351 16.68 17.80 3.80
C ILE A 351 17.99 17.10 3.42
N ILE A 352 17.92 15.85 2.97
CA ILE A 352 19.12 15.08 2.56
C ILE A 352 19.78 15.70 1.33
N LEU A 353 18.99 16.23 0.38
CA LEU A 353 19.54 17.01 -0.75
C LEU A 353 20.27 18.26 -0.28
N ILE A 354 19.71 18.97 0.70
CA ILE A 354 20.34 20.16 1.28
C ILE A 354 21.66 19.77 1.95
N ALA A 355 21.68 18.72 2.75
CA ALA A 355 22.87 18.20 3.38
C ALA A 355 23.95 17.77 2.36
N GLY A 356 23.54 17.08 1.28
CA GLY A 356 24.43 16.70 0.18
C GLY A 356 25.05 17.91 -0.54
N SER A 357 24.27 18.98 -0.73
CA SER A 357 24.76 20.21 -1.36
C SER A 357 25.88 20.89 -0.55
N SER A 358 25.84 20.76 0.77
CA SER A 358 26.85 21.34 1.65
C SER A 358 28.21 20.66 1.50
N ILE A 359 28.24 19.38 1.11
CA ILE A 359 29.50 18.64 0.88
C ILE A 359 30.33 19.31 -0.24
N ASP A 360 29.67 19.71 -1.32
CA ASP A 360 30.33 20.38 -2.45
C ASP A 360 30.67 21.85 -2.14
N ALA A 361 29.81 22.54 -1.40
CA ALA A 361 29.96 23.95 -1.08
C ALA A 361 30.86 24.20 0.13
N PHE A 362 31.09 23.21 1.00
CA PHE A 362 31.69 23.40 2.31
C PHE A 362 33.15 23.88 2.21
N ASN A 363 33.96 23.25 1.38
CA ASN A 363 35.37 23.55 1.26
C ASN A 363 35.68 24.97 0.70
N PRO A 364 35.06 25.39 -0.44
CA PRO A 364 35.20 26.78 -0.93
C PRO A 364 34.69 27.79 0.07
N TRP A 365 33.49 27.55 0.63
CA TRP A 365 32.85 28.46 1.57
C TRP A 365 33.66 28.60 2.89
N PHE A 366 34.14 27.47 3.44
CA PHE A 366 34.91 27.48 4.68
C PHE A 366 36.26 28.19 4.50
N SER A 367 36.91 28.04 3.36
CA SER A 367 38.19 28.71 3.06
C SER A 367 38.04 30.23 2.99
N MET A 368 36.87 30.73 2.65
CA MET A 368 36.57 32.18 2.57
C MET A 368 36.27 32.82 3.95
N GLN A 369 36.05 32.04 5.01
CA GLN A 369 35.72 32.55 6.34
C GLN A 369 36.97 32.98 7.13
N THR A 370 36.81 33.98 8.00
CA THR A 370 37.84 34.37 8.96
C THR A 370 38.13 33.24 9.95
N ARG A 371 39.34 33.22 10.54
CA ARG A 371 39.76 32.21 11.48
C ARG A 371 38.79 32.08 12.67
N ALA A 372 38.34 33.22 13.24
CA ALA A 372 37.37 33.24 14.33
C ALA A 372 36.02 32.63 13.92
N ARG A 373 35.53 32.96 12.71
CA ARG A 373 34.25 32.45 12.18
C ARG A 373 34.32 30.96 11.88
N ARG A 374 35.46 30.46 11.40
CA ARG A 374 35.70 29.00 11.23
C ARG A 374 35.56 28.26 12.55
N SER A 375 36.24 28.78 13.60
CA SER A 375 36.16 28.20 14.95
C SER A 375 34.75 28.23 15.53
N ALA A 376 34.02 29.32 15.34
CA ALA A 376 32.63 29.44 15.81
C ALA A 376 31.68 28.47 15.08
N ILE A 377 31.84 28.26 13.77
CA ILE A 377 31.05 27.31 12.98
C ILE A 377 31.31 25.88 13.46
N LEU A 378 32.58 25.51 13.60
CA LEU A 378 32.98 24.18 14.08
C LEU A 378 32.46 23.93 15.49
N PHE A 379 32.55 24.93 16.39
CA PHE A 379 32.03 24.84 17.73
C PHE A 379 30.49 24.68 17.75
N GLY A 380 29.78 25.46 16.91
CA GLY A 380 28.32 25.36 16.79
C GLY A 380 27.87 23.99 16.27
N VAL A 381 28.53 23.45 15.27
CA VAL A 381 28.27 22.09 14.75
C VAL A 381 28.54 21.04 15.82
N ALA A 382 29.65 21.17 16.55
CA ALA A 382 29.96 20.25 17.64
C ALA A 382 28.92 20.32 18.77
N LEU A 383 28.51 21.53 19.15
CA LEU A 383 27.51 21.75 20.20
C LEU A 383 26.16 21.12 19.81
N VAL A 384 25.69 21.36 18.61
CA VAL A 384 24.45 20.73 18.08
C VAL A 384 24.58 19.21 18.12
N TRP A 385 25.72 18.67 17.76
CA TRP A 385 25.97 17.25 17.74
C TRP A 385 26.03 16.64 19.14
N ILE A 386 26.77 17.27 20.07
CA ILE A 386 26.87 16.83 21.47
C ILE A 386 25.51 16.93 22.15
N THR A 387 24.76 18.01 21.94
CA THR A 387 23.43 18.18 22.51
C THR A 387 22.45 17.15 21.94
N ALA A 388 22.47 16.92 20.63
CA ALA A 388 21.70 15.88 19.99
C ALA A 388 22.05 14.48 20.54
N ALA A 389 23.31 14.15 20.66
CA ALA A 389 23.75 12.87 21.20
C ALA A 389 23.35 12.70 22.70
N ALA A 390 23.52 13.74 23.51
CA ALA A 390 23.25 13.68 24.95
C ALA A 390 21.75 13.61 25.30
N THR A 391 20.88 14.22 24.47
CA THR A 391 19.43 14.26 24.75
C THR A 391 18.66 13.13 24.08
N LEU A 392 19.27 12.36 23.20
CA LEU A 392 18.54 11.66 22.17
C LEU A 392 18.76 10.13 22.16
N TYR A 393 19.72 9.57 22.90
CA TYR A 393 20.04 8.15 22.81
C TYR A 393 19.86 7.37 24.12
N THR A 394 19.49 6.09 23.99
CA THR A 394 19.65 5.13 25.09
C THR A 394 21.14 4.99 25.42
N PRO A 395 21.51 4.78 26.69
CA PRO A 395 22.94 4.86 27.13
C PRO A 395 23.93 4.06 26.27
N ASP A 396 23.54 2.88 25.81
CA ASP A 396 24.44 1.96 25.09
C ASP A 396 24.72 2.38 23.64
N ILE A 397 23.71 2.90 22.94
CA ILE A 397 23.84 3.36 21.54
C ILE A 397 24.40 4.79 21.51
N ALA A 398 24.08 5.60 22.51
CA ALA A 398 24.55 6.97 22.64
C ALA A 398 26.07 7.08 22.72
N ILE A 399 26.72 6.22 23.49
CA ILE A 399 28.18 6.24 23.68
C ILE A 399 28.91 5.98 22.38
N ILE A 400 28.47 4.99 21.60
CA ILE A 400 29.12 4.63 20.31
C ILE A 400 28.89 5.73 19.29
N GLN A 401 27.70 6.25 19.16
CA GLN A 401 27.39 7.31 18.21
C GLN A 401 28.03 8.64 18.61
N LEU A 402 28.10 8.95 19.92
CA LEU A 402 28.86 10.08 20.42
C LEU A 402 30.34 9.93 20.09
N GLY A 403 30.92 8.74 20.25
CA GLY A 403 32.30 8.45 19.88
C GLY A 403 32.55 8.67 18.38
N ILE A 404 31.67 8.20 17.51
CA ILE A 404 31.76 8.45 16.06
C ILE A 404 31.62 9.95 15.76
N ALA A 405 30.71 10.61 16.43
CA ALA A 405 30.49 12.05 16.30
C ALA A 405 31.72 12.86 16.67
N ILE A 406 32.31 12.60 17.80
CA ILE A 406 33.54 13.27 18.28
C ILE A 406 34.69 12.98 17.33
N THR A 407 34.87 11.73 16.92
CA THR A 407 35.92 11.32 15.98
C THR A 407 35.79 12.01 14.63
N ALA A 408 34.54 12.05 14.11
CA ALA A 408 34.22 12.75 12.89
C ALA A 408 34.53 14.25 12.98
N PHE A 409 34.11 14.89 14.06
CA PHE A 409 34.37 16.29 14.32
C PHE A 409 35.85 16.62 14.37
N ILE A 410 36.60 15.86 15.16
CA ILE A 410 38.07 16.02 15.28
C ILE A 410 38.75 15.83 13.92
N THR A 411 38.38 14.76 13.20
CA THR A 411 38.99 14.45 11.88
C THR A 411 38.67 15.53 10.85
N VAL A 412 37.39 15.98 10.76
CA VAL A 412 37.00 17.06 9.86
C VAL A 412 37.68 18.36 10.22
N THR A 413 37.83 18.68 11.53
CA THR A 413 38.49 19.89 12.00
C THR A 413 39.96 19.89 11.64
N ILE A 414 40.66 18.76 11.82
CA ILE A 414 42.08 18.60 11.44
C ILE A 414 42.23 18.73 9.92
N LEU A 415 41.38 18.11 9.13
CA LEU A 415 41.43 18.20 7.67
C LEU A 415 41.20 19.62 7.18
N LEU A 416 40.20 20.31 7.74
CA LEU A 416 39.85 21.69 7.34
C LEU A 416 40.94 22.71 7.74
N SER A 417 41.65 22.47 8.84
CA SER A 417 42.76 23.35 9.28
C SER A 417 44.07 23.08 8.56
N SER A 418 44.16 22.04 7.74
CA SER A 418 45.34 21.60 7.02
C SER A 418 45.21 21.75 5.49
N LYS A 419 46.30 21.50 4.77
CA LYS A 419 46.34 21.38 3.31
C LYS A 419 45.49 20.21 2.76
N TYR A 420 44.97 19.34 3.63
CA TYR A 420 44.23 18.15 3.30
C TYR A 420 42.72 18.35 3.27
N GLY A 421 42.21 19.61 3.35
CA GLY A 421 40.77 19.92 3.30
C GLY A 421 40.03 19.33 2.10
N ARG A 422 40.73 19.05 0.99
CA ARG A 422 40.14 18.37 -0.19
C ARG A 422 39.62 16.96 0.10
N PHE A 423 40.06 16.32 1.20
CA PHE A 423 39.58 14.98 1.59
C PHE A 423 38.34 15.00 2.47
N VAL A 424 37.89 16.19 2.95
CA VAL A 424 36.70 16.32 3.78
C VAL A 424 35.46 15.62 3.17
N PRO A 425 35.11 15.80 1.88
CA PRO A 425 33.94 15.12 1.28
C PRO A 425 34.01 13.59 1.36
N ILE A 426 35.21 13.03 1.11
CA ILE A 426 35.42 11.57 1.17
C ILE A 426 35.36 11.08 2.62
N THR A 427 35.85 11.85 3.57
CA THR A 427 35.80 11.53 5.01
C THR A 427 34.34 11.54 5.49
N LEU A 428 33.51 12.51 5.10
CA LEU A 428 32.11 12.55 5.44
C LEU A 428 31.32 11.37 4.83
N LEU A 429 31.65 11.01 3.59
CA LEU A 429 31.09 9.82 2.96
C LEU A 429 31.45 8.53 3.73
N PHE A 430 32.72 8.40 4.13
CA PHE A 430 33.20 7.27 4.93
C PHE A 430 32.46 7.19 6.27
N LEU A 431 32.36 8.30 6.99
CA LEU A 431 31.64 8.36 8.27
C LEU A 431 30.17 7.97 8.15
N LEU A 432 29.48 8.45 7.12
CA LEU A 432 28.09 8.03 6.84
C LEU A 432 28.05 6.53 6.51
N THR A 433 29.03 6.01 5.76
CA THR A 433 29.11 4.57 5.45
C THR A 433 29.27 3.74 6.71
N VAL A 434 30.12 4.16 7.65
CA VAL A 434 30.29 3.51 8.96
C VAL A 434 28.98 3.58 9.75
N GLU A 435 28.35 4.76 9.82
CA GLU A 435 27.06 4.93 10.49
C GLU A 435 25.98 4.02 9.91
N CYS A 436 25.86 3.96 8.57
CA CYS A 436 24.96 3.02 7.91
C CYS A 436 25.30 1.56 8.23
N SER A 437 26.59 1.21 8.23
CA SER A 437 27.04 -0.17 8.50
C SER A 437 26.70 -0.65 9.90
N MET A 438 26.71 0.23 10.89
CA MET A 438 26.32 -0.11 12.27
C MET A 438 24.81 -0.43 12.39
N ARG A 439 24.01 0.03 11.43
CA ARG A 439 22.58 -0.25 11.34
C ARG A 439 22.27 -1.53 10.56
N LEU A 440 23.28 -2.17 9.95
CA LEU A 440 23.08 -3.36 9.12
C LEU A 440 22.77 -4.65 9.91
N ASN A 441 22.76 -4.59 11.24
CA ASN A 441 22.56 -5.78 12.08
C ASN A 441 21.33 -5.75 13.00
N PRO A 442 20.24 -5.01 12.72
CA PRO A 442 19.10 -4.94 13.63
C PRO A 442 17.97 -5.90 13.30
N PHE A 443 18.13 -6.76 12.29
CA PHE A 443 17.01 -7.58 11.86
C PHE A 443 16.89 -8.84 12.69
N GLN A 444 15.76 -8.97 13.40
CA GLN A 444 15.30 -10.27 13.83
C GLN A 444 14.89 -11.04 12.57
N THR A 445 15.58 -12.10 12.26
CA THR A 445 15.21 -13.01 11.19
C THR A 445 14.33 -14.11 11.76
N ALA A 446 13.18 -14.34 11.12
CA ALA A 446 12.35 -15.51 11.40
C ALA A 446 12.72 -16.62 10.41
N ASN A 447 12.87 -17.87 10.90
CA ASN A 447 13.05 -19.02 10.03
C ASN A 447 11.76 -19.24 9.22
N ASN A 448 11.88 -19.54 7.92
CA ASN A 448 10.75 -19.83 7.04
C ASN A 448 9.95 -21.06 7.49
N ASP A 449 10.49 -21.92 8.35
CA ASP A 449 9.74 -22.98 9.01
C ASP A 449 8.52 -22.47 9.80
N ASN A 450 8.55 -21.21 10.23
CA ASN A 450 7.42 -20.57 10.90
C ASN A 450 6.24 -20.27 9.94
N PHE A 451 6.45 -20.32 8.63
CA PHE A 451 5.40 -20.20 7.62
C PHE A 451 4.85 -21.56 7.17
N LYS A 452 5.17 -22.65 7.87
CA LYS A 452 4.48 -23.93 7.67
C LYS A 452 2.98 -23.74 7.88
N ILE A 453 2.20 -24.58 7.21
CA ILE A 453 0.75 -24.53 7.29
C ILE A 453 0.34 -24.66 8.77
N PRO A 454 -0.37 -23.67 9.33
CA PRO A 454 -0.79 -23.70 10.73
C PRO A 454 -1.71 -24.88 11.05
N THR A 455 -1.69 -25.34 12.29
CA THR A 455 -2.57 -26.43 12.74
C THR A 455 -4.05 -26.08 12.58
N SER A 456 -4.42 -24.81 12.74
CA SER A 456 -5.78 -24.31 12.48
C SER A 456 -6.21 -24.53 11.02
N VAL A 457 -5.34 -24.23 10.07
CA VAL A 457 -5.59 -24.45 8.63
C VAL A 457 -5.73 -25.94 8.32
N LEU A 458 -4.85 -26.77 8.87
CA LEU A 458 -4.93 -28.23 8.69
C LEU A 458 -6.22 -28.80 9.27
N ALA A 459 -6.61 -28.35 10.46
CA ALA A 459 -7.84 -28.77 11.11
C ALA A 459 -9.07 -28.36 10.30
N ILE A 460 -9.16 -27.11 9.85
CA ILE A 460 -10.26 -26.63 9.01
C ILE A 460 -10.35 -27.45 7.71
N LYS A 461 -9.23 -27.64 6.99
CA LYS A 461 -9.20 -28.39 5.73
C LYS A 461 -9.48 -29.87 5.87
N SER A 462 -9.33 -30.43 7.05
CA SER A 462 -9.70 -31.83 7.31
C SER A 462 -11.21 -32.03 7.47
N THR A 463 -11.99 -30.97 7.65
CA THR A 463 -13.45 -31.04 7.76
C THR A 463 -14.10 -31.21 6.39
N LYS A 464 -15.21 -31.95 6.35
CA LYS A 464 -15.97 -32.16 5.11
C LYS A 464 -16.56 -30.80 4.64
N ASN A 465 -16.45 -30.53 3.35
CA ASN A 465 -17.05 -29.36 2.70
C ASN A 465 -16.57 -28.01 3.30
N TRP A 466 -15.32 -27.94 3.80
CA TRP A 466 -14.78 -26.70 4.39
C TRP A 466 -14.84 -25.49 3.42
N GLN A 467 -14.79 -25.72 2.10
CA GLN A 467 -14.85 -24.69 1.06
C GLN A 467 -16.22 -23.98 1.01
N ASP A 468 -17.27 -24.61 1.55
CA ASP A 468 -18.62 -24.06 1.59
C ASP A 468 -18.82 -23.06 2.73
N TYR A 469 -17.79 -22.84 3.54
CA TYR A 469 -17.86 -22.01 4.74
C TYR A 469 -16.76 -20.96 4.76
N LYS A 470 -16.92 -19.98 5.66
CA LYS A 470 -16.00 -18.89 5.85
C LYS A 470 -15.40 -18.90 7.25
N VAL A 471 -14.22 -18.32 7.35
CA VAL A 471 -13.58 -17.99 8.63
C VAL A 471 -13.77 -16.52 8.96
N LEU A 472 -13.66 -16.17 10.25
CA LEU A 472 -13.63 -14.80 10.75
C LEU A 472 -12.63 -14.72 11.88
N ASP A 473 -11.73 -13.73 11.86
CA ASP A 473 -10.88 -13.41 12.98
C ASP A 473 -11.44 -12.23 13.78
N THR A 474 -11.71 -12.42 15.05
CA THR A 474 -12.14 -11.35 15.96
C THR A 474 -11.03 -10.88 16.89
N THR A 475 -9.87 -11.54 16.87
CA THR A 475 -8.75 -11.22 17.76
C THR A 475 -7.98 -9.98 17.31
N VAL A 476 -7.94 -9.73 16.00
CA VAL A 476 -7.26 -8.59 15.37
C VAL A 476 -8.25 -7.55 14.85
N ALA A 477 -9.54 -7.90 14.66
CA ALA A 477 -10.58 -6.98 14.17
C ALA A 477 -10.75 -5.71 15.04
N LEU A 478 -10.23 -5.70 16.25
CA LEU A 478 -10.17 -4.53 17.15
C LEU A 478 -8.93 -3.65 16.93
N GLY A 479 -8.19 -3.86 15.85
CA GLY A 479 -7.12 -2.99 15.38
C GLY A 479 -5.83 -3.07 16.20
N TYR A 480 -4.74 -3.53 15.58
CA TYR A 480 -3.34 -3.32 15.99
C TYR A 480 -2.94 -3.71 17.44
N ALA A 481 -3.69 -4.59 18.10
CA ALA A 481 -3.45 -4.96 19.52
C ALA A 481 -2.17 -5.79 19.74
N PHE A 482 -1.47 -6.22 18.68
CA PHE A 482 -0.25 -7.02 18.80
C PHE A 482 1.05 -6.22 18.67
N HIS A 483 0.98 -4.91 18.55
CA HIS A 483 2.16 -4.07 18.72
C HIS A 483 2.42 -3.89 20.21
N ASP A 484 3.03 -4.88 20.86
CA ASP A 484 3.80 -4.58 22.05
C ASP A 484 5.13 -3.96 21.61
N PRO A 485 5.28 -2.62 21.68
CA PRO A 485 6.52 -1.96 21.29
C PRO A 485 7.69 -2.33 22.20
N HIS A 486 7.44 -3.04 23.31
CA HIS A 486 8.45 -3.34 24.32
C HIS A 486 9.13 -4.70 24.08
N THR A 487 8.47 -5.66 23.40
CA THR A 487 9.07 -6.96 23.10
C THR A 487 8.53 -7.52 21.77
N PRO A 488 8.92 -6.98 20.62
CA PRO A 488 8.50 -7.55 19.34
C PRO A 488 9.18 -8.91 19.14
N ASN A 489 8.50 -9.98 19.52
CA ASN A 489 8.87 -11.30 19.11
C ASN A 489 8.25 -11.57 17.75
N LEU A 490 8.94 -11.20 16.69
CA LEU A 490 8.53 -11.37 15.29
C LEU A 490 7.97 -12.77 15.01
N THR A 491 8.61 -13.80 15.56
CA THR A 491 8.19 -15.19 15.36
C THR A 491 6.85 -15.48 16.02
N ALA A 492 6.58 -14.93 17.20
CA ALA A 492 5.32 -15.13 17.92
C ALA A 492 4.19 -14.36 17.22
N GLU A 493 4.40 -13.10 16.88
CA GLU A 493 3.43 -12.28 16.14
C GLU A 493 3.00 -12.96 14.83
N MET A 494 3.97 -13.37 14.02
CA MET A 494 3.73 -14.05 12.77
C MET A 494 2.93 -15.34 12.94
N LYS A 495 3.30 -16.18 13.91
CA LYS A 495 2.58 -17.42 14.19
C LYS A 495 1.14 -17.19 14.58
N VAL A 496 0.88 -16.18 15.41
CA VAL A 496 -0.49 -15.81 15.83
C VAL A 496 -1.30 -15.35 14.63
N MET A 497 -0.79 -14.42 13.81
CA MET A 497 -1.51 -13.92 12.62
C MET A 497 -1.84 -15.04 11.63
N LEU A 498 -0.89 -15.94 11.38
CA LEU A 498 -1.11 -17.07 10.47
C LEU A 498 -2.09 -18.10 11.05
N TYR A 499 -2.04 -18.36 12.35
CA TYR A 499 -2.92 -19.29 13.04
C TYR A 499 -4.36 -18.79 13.12
N SER A 500 -4.58 -17.51 13.44
CA SER A 500 -5.90 -16.88 13.52
C SER A 500 -6.52 -16.60 12.17
N LEU A 501 -5.77 -16.73 11.07
CA LEU A 501 -6.17 -16.35 9.71
C LEU A 501 -6.51 -14.87 9.56
N SER A 502 -5.81 -14.03 10.32
CA SER A 502 -6.01 -12.59 10.41
C SER A 502 -5.68 -11.86 9.11
N GLY A 503 -6.40 -10.78 8.84
CA GLY A 503 -6.19 -9.93 7.68
C GLY A 503 -6.39 -10.67 6.36
N LEU A 504 -5.37 -10.71 5.50
CA LEU A 504 -5.40 -11.45 4.23
C LEU A 504 -4.75 -12.84 4.32
N THR A 505 -4.29 -13.28 5.49
CA THR A 505 -3.51 -14.53 5.61
C THR A 505 -4.31 -15.78 5.22
N SER A 506 -5.64 -15.76 5.33
CA SER A 506 -6.54 -16.80 4.84
C SER A 506 -6.32 -17.13 3.35
N THR A 507 -5.97 -16.10 2.54
CA THR A 507 -5.74 -16.26 1.09
C THR A 507 -4.48 -17.06 0.77
N LEU A 508 -3.51 -17.14 1.70
CA LEU A 508 -2.30 -17.97 1.54
C LEU A 508 -2.67 -19.45 1.29
N TRP A 509 -3.76 -19.91 1.88
CA TRP A 509 -4.21 -21.29 1.81
C TRP A 509 -5.52 -21.47 1.04
N GLY A 510 -6.07 -20.41 0.45
CA GLY A 510 -7.32 -20.45 -0.31
C GLY A 510 -8.54 -20.70 0.56
N ILE A 511 -8.54 -20.20 1.80
CA ILE A 511 -9.69 -20.26 2.71
C ILE A 511 -10.53 -19.01 2.52
N ASN A 512 -11.85 -19.18 2.40
CA ASN A 512 -12.78 -18.05 2.31
C ASN A 512 -12.88 -17.36 3.68
N SER A 513 -12.84 -16.01 3.70
CA SER A 513 -12.86 -15.24 4.93
C SER A 513 -13.85 -14.07 4.86
N MET A 514 -14.48 -13.78 6.00
CA MET A 514 -15.19 -12.52 6.23
C MET A 514 -14.27 -11.42 6.72
N ASP A 515 -13.03 -11.73 7.08
CA ASP A 515 -12.03 -10.78 7.49
C ASP A 515 -11.24 -10.22 6.29
N GLY A 516 -10.54 -9.10 6.54
CA GLY A 516 -9.68 -8.45 5.57
C GLY A 516 -8.97 -7.24 6.20
N ALA A 517 -7.82 -6.88 5.63
CA ALA A 517 -6.99 -5.75 6.10
C ALA A 517 -6.87 -4.65 5.04
N LEU A 518 -7.87 -4.50 4.17
CA LEU A 518 -7.86 -3.55 3.07
C LEU A 518 -8.40 -2.18 3.49
N ALA A 519 -7.93 -1.15 2.80
CA ALA A 519 -8.28 0.23 3.13
C ALA A 519 -9.71 0.63 2.71
N LEU A 520 -10.34 -0.07 1.78
CA LEU A 520 -11.63 0.25 1.18
C LEU A 520 -12.65 -0.90 1.32
N PRO A 521 -13.04 -1.31 2.53
CA PRO A 521 -14.09 -2.30 2.69
C PRO A 521 -15.40 -1.79 2.07
N LEU A 522 -16.19 -2.68 1.51
CA LEU A 522 -17.51 -2.34 0.96
C LEU A 522 -18.44 -1.82 2.06
N LYS A 523 -19.29 -0.83 1.77
CA LYS A 523 -20.30 -0.29 2.72
C LYS A 523 -21.14 -1.40 3.33
N ARG A 524 -21.58 -2.35 2.50
CA ARG A 524 -22.38 -3.51 2.91
C ARG A 524 -21.67 -4.40 3.93
N HIS A 525 -20.38 -4.59 3.75
CA HIS A 525 -19.57 -5.33 4.72
C HIS A 525 -19.46 -4.59 6.06
N THR A 526 -19.23 -3.29 6.02
CA THR A 526 -19.10 -2.45 7.24
C THR A 526 -20.40 -2.42 8.06
N LEU A 527 -21.58 -2.43 7.38
CA LEU A 527 -22.86 -2.53 8.05
C LEU A 527 -23.00 -3.80 8.89
N LEU A 528 -22.38 -4.90 8.49
CA LEU A 528 -22.46 -6.19 9.16
C LEU A 528 -21.50 -6.36 10.33
N THR A 529 -20.43 -5.55 10.42
CA THR A 529 -19.34 -5.73 11.39
C THR A 529 -19.85 -5.77 12.83
N ASN A 530 -20.51 -4.71 13.29
CA ASN A 530 -21.02 -4.64 14.68
C ASN A 530 -22.11 -5.68 14.96
N PRO A 531 -23.13 -5.88 14.10
CA PRO A 531 -24.13 -6.93 14.29
C PRO A 531 -23.51 -8.33 14.43
N ILE A 532 -22.54 -8.68 13.60
CA ILE A 532 -21.83 -9.98 13.68
C ILE A 532 -21.08 -10.11 15.01
N LEU A 533 -20.35 -9.09 15.45
CA LEU A 533 -19.65 -9.10 16.74
C LEU A 533 -20.63 -9.25 17.93
N ASN A 534 -21.80 -8.60 17.87
CA ASN A 534 -22.83 -8.74 18.88
C ASN A 534 -23.36 -10.18 18.98
N GLU A 535 -23.52 -10.86 17.83
CA GLU A 535 -23.95 -12.26 17.80
C GLU A 535 -22.89 -13.21 18.40
N ILE A 536 -21.61 -12.98 18.10
CA ILE A 536 -20.50 -13.77 18.65
C ILE A 536 -20.38 -13.56 20.18
N ASN A 537 -20.57 -12.33 20.63
CA ASN A 537 -20.50 -11.99 22.04
C ASN A 537 -21.74 -12.41 22.85
N GLY A 538 -22.76 -12.98 22.21
CA GLY A 538 -23.98 -13.43 22.86
C GLY A 538 -24.94 -12.33 23.28
N THR A 539 -24.86 -11.14 22.66
CA THR A 539 -25.76 -10.01 22.91
C THR A 539 -26.94 -9.96 21.94
N SER A 540 -26.97 -10.82 20.94
CA SER A 540 -28.08 -10.96 19.98
C SER A 540 -29.18 -11.86 20.56
N SER A 541 -30.44 -11.47 20.33
CA SER A 541 -31.63 -12.24 20.70
C SER A 541 -32.03 -13.31 19.68
N LEU A 542 -31.36 -13.37 18.53
CA LEU A 542 -31.68 -14.31 17.46
C LEU A 542 -31.24 -15.74 17.82
N PRO A 543 -32.11 -16.74 17.63
CA PRO A 543 -31.76 -18.14 17.87
C PRO A 543 -30.78 -18.67 16.80
N PRO A 544 -30.03 -19.73 17.11
CA PRO A 544 -29.21 -20.44 16.11
C PRO A 544 -30.03 -20.81 14.87
N GLY A 545 -29.43 -20.64 13.69
CA GLY A 545 -30.06 -20.83 12.39
C GLY A 545 -30.74 -19.58 11.80
N LEU A 546 -30.92 -18.51 12.60
CA LEU A 546 -31.44 -17.21 12.14
C LEU A 546 -30.44 -16.07 12.29
N ARG A 547 -29.26 -16.28 12.85
CA ARG A 547 -28.22 -15.27 13.02
C ARG A 547 -27.59 -14.88 11.67
N LEU A 548 -27.07 -13.66 11.59
CA LEU A 548 -26.33 -13.17 10.43
C LEU A 548 -25.12 -14.06 10.12
N ILE A 549 -24.36 -14.43 11.17
CA ILE A 549 -23.20 -15.32 11.04
C ILE A 549 -23.55 -16.68 10.45
N ASP A 550 -24.74 -17.20 10.79
CA ASP A 550 -25.21 -18.47 10.25
C ASP A 550 -25.49 -18.36 8.74
N THR A 551 -26.26 -17.33 8.35
CA THR A 551 -26.67 -17.07 6.97
C THR A 551 -25.50 -16.70 6.05
N LEU A 552 -24.50 -15.98 6.58
CA LEU A 552 -23.32 -15.59 5.81
C LEU A 552 -22.27 -16.72 5.70
N GLY A 553 -22.54 -17.88 6.32
CA GLY A 553 -21.71 -19.06 6.23
C GLY A 553 -20.42 -18.96 7.05
N ILE A 554 -20.42 -18.19 8.15
CA ILE A 554 -19.27 -18.05 9.06
C ILE A 554 -19.28 -19.27 10.01
N ARG A 555 -18.37 -20.21 9.78
CA ARG A 555 -18.30 -21.46 10.54
C ARG A 555 -17.16 -21.46 11.56
N TYR A 556 -16.00 -20.94 11.23
CA TYR A 556 -14.84 -20.94 12.11
C TYR A 556 -14.49 -19.52 12.52
N ILE A 557 -14.36 -19.29 13.82
CA ILE A 557 -14.14 -17.96 14.37
C ILE A 557 -12.94 -18.02 15.31
N SER A 558 -11.96 -17.16 15.08
CA SER A 558 -10.83 -16.95 16.00
C SER A 558 -11.23 -15.96 17.08
N THR A 559 -11.06 -16.32 18.37
CA THR A 559 -11.48 -15.53 19.54
C THR A 559 -10.46 -15.58 20.66
N HIS A 560 -10.52 -14.63 21.58
CA HIS A 560 -9.69 -14.62 22.80
C HIS A 560 -10.21 -15.60 23.88
N GLU A 561 -11.48 -15.97 23.82
CA GLU A 561 -12.16 -16.79 24.81
C GLU A 561 -12.68 -18.10 24.20
N PRO A 562 -12.84 -19.16 24.99
CA PRO A 562 -13.46 -20.39 24.53
C PRO A 562 -14.92 -20.21 24.16
N ALA A 563 -15.49 -21.17 23.46
CA ALA A 563 -16.91 -21.17 23.12
C ALA A 563 -17.78 -21.11 24.39
N LYS A 564 -18.86 -20.34 24.32
CA LYS A 564 -19.94 -20.35 25.33
C LYS A 564 -20.97 -21.42 24.93
N ASP A 565 -21.28 -22.33 25.85
CA ASP A 565 -22.07 -23.54 25.57
C ASP A 565 -23.54 -23.33 25.15
N ASP A 566 -24.06 -22.10 25.24
CA ASP A 566 -25.49 -21.79 25.04
C ASP A 566 -25.84 -21.29 23.62
N LEU A 567 -24.86 -21.08 22.74
CA LEU A 567 -25.04 -20.35 21.48
C LEU A 567 -24.81 -21.14 20.18
N ALA A 568 -24.87 -22.48 20.24
CA ALA A 568 -24.47 -23.37 19.12
C ALA A 568 -23.00 -23.16 18.68
N PHE A 569 -22.18 -22.62 19.56
CA PHE A 569 -20.73 -22.58 19.40
C PHE A 569 -20.09 -23.75 20.15
N ARG A 570 -19.04 -24.32 19.58
CA ARG A 570 -18.20 -25.29 20.29
C ARG A 570 -16.72 -24.95 20.07
N THR A 571 -15.90 -25.26 21.03
CA THR A 571 -14.45 -25.18 20.86
C THR A 571 -14.04 -26.18 19.79
N PHE A 572 -13.44 -25.69 18.71
CA PHE A 572 -12.96 -26.52 17.59
C PHE A 572 -11.48 -26.88 17.77
N LEU A 573 -10.66 -25.88 18.10
CA LEU A 573 -9.23 -26.05 18.29
C LEU A 573 -8.71 -25.01 19.29
N HIS A 574 -7.78 -25.46 20.14
CA HIS A 574 -6.98 -24.57 20.99
C HIS A 574 -5.55 -25.11 21.08
N SER A 575 -4.60 -24.22 21.10
CA SER A 575 -3.18 -24.52 21.37
C SER A 575 -2.64 -23.43 22.29
N ASP A 576 -1.81 -23.81 23.26
CA ASP A 576 -1.25 -22.87 24.21
C ASP A 576 -0.49 -21.72 23.51
N GLY A 577 -0.78 -20.50 23.94
CA GLY A 577 -0.20 -19.30 23.35
C GLY A 577 -0.85 -18.84 22.03
N PHE A 578 -1.97 -19.47 21.61
CA PHE A 578 -2.73 -19.08 20.42
C PHE A 578 -4.19 -18.75 20.76
N PRO A 579 -4.89 -17.95 19.92
CA PRO A 579 -6.32 -17.75 20.04
C PRO A 579 -7.12 -19.06 19.97
N TRP A 580 -8.30 -19.04 20.55
CA TRP A 580 -9.27 -20.13 20.39
C TRP A 580 -9.86 -20.10 18.98
N ILE A 581 -10.00 -21.26 18.35
CA ILE A 581 -10.85 -21.41 17.19
C ILE A 581 -12.14 -22.08 17.64
N ILE A 582 -13.25 -21.35 17.50
CA ILE A 582 -14.58 -21.88 17.79
C ILE A 582 -15.32 -22.19 16.50
N GLU A 583 -16.19 -23.19 16.54
CA GLU A 583 -17.02 -23.61 15.43
C GLU A 583 -18.48 -23.19 15.69
N ASN A 584 -19.06 -22.47 14.74
CA ASN A 584 -20.48 -22.22 14.67
C ASN A 584 -21.16 -23.42 13.99
N THR A 585 -21.83 -24.25 14.78
CA THR A 585 -22.49 -25.47 14.29
C THR A 585 -23.78 -25.21 13.51
N ALA A 586 -24.35 -24.00 13.61
CA ALA A 586 -25.53 -23.55 12.89
C ALA A 586 -25.20 -22.86 11.55
N ALA A 587 -23.91 -22.69 11.22
CA ALA A 587 -23.50 -22.04 9.98
C ALA A 587 -24.05 -22.76 8.74
N MET A 588 -24.57 -21.96 7.79
CA MET A 588 -25.08 -22.45 6.53
C MET A 588 -24.00 -22.43 5.44
N PRO A 589 -24.11 -23.32 4.44
CA PRO A 589 -23.18 -23.28 3.30
C PRO A 589 -23.33 -21.98 2.49
N ARG A 590 -22.33 -21.65 1.68
CA ARG A 590 -22.32 -20.44 0.83
C ARG A 590 -23.49 -20.40 -0.16
N PHE A 591 -23.85 -21.54 -0.76
CA PHE A 591 -24.98 -21.68 -1.66
C PHE A 591 -26.18 -22.15 -0.88
N GLN A 592 -27.28 -21.45 -0.97
CA GLN A 592 -28.51 -21.72 -0.22
C GLN A 592 -29.73 -21.58 -1.11
N ILE A 593 -30.73 -22.42 -0.90
CA ILE A 593 -32.03 -22.37 -1.60
C ILE A 593 -33.08 -21.77 -0.68
N TYR A 594 -33.82 -20.81 -1.21
CA TYR A 594 -34.97 -20.17 -0.55
C TYR A 594 -36.19 -20.28 -1.42
N GLN A 595 -37.33 -20.45 -0.80
CA GLN A 595 -38.65 -20.43 -1.49
C GLN A 595 -39.33 -19.11 -1.27
N ASP A 596 -39.29 -18.58 -0.04
CA ASP A 596 -39.91 -17.31 0.31
C ASP A 596 -38.89 -16.16 0.26
N HIS A 597 -39.36 -14.97 -0.12
CA HIS A 597 -38.58 -13.77 -0.08
C HIS A 597 -39.36 -12.56 0.43
N VAL A 598 -38.64 -11.54 0.90
CA VAL A 598 -39.13 -10.22 1.26
C VAL A 598 -38.32 -9.19 0.49
N THR A 599 -38.96 -8.20 -0.07
CA THR A 599 -38.33 -7.13 -0.84
C THR A 599 -38.17 -5.87 0.02
N VAL A 600 -37.03 -5.24 -0.03
CA VAL A 600 -36.69 -4.02 0.71
C VAL A 600 -35.98 -3.03 -0.22
N ASP A 601 -35.90 -1.75 0.19
CA ASP A 601 -35.36 -0.69 -0.66
C ASP A 601 -33.92 -0.31 -0.36
N SER A 602 -33.33 -0.85 0.71
CA SER A 602 -31.93 -0.53 1.10
C SER A 602 -31.26 -1.65 1.88
N PRO A 603 -29.90 -1.68 1.93
CA PRO A 603 -29.18 -2.65 2.73
C PRO A 603 -29.42 -2.47 4.24
N GLU A 604 -29.69 -1.24 4.73
CA GLU A 604 -30.05 -0.96 6.13
C GLU A 604 -31.42 -1.57 6.47
N ALA A 605 -32.40 -1.44 5.56
CA ALA A 605 -33.69 -2.08 5.70
C ALA A 605 -33.57 -3.61 5.66
N ALA A 606 -32.69 -4.16 4.81
CA ALA A 606 -32.40 -5.59 4.80
C ALA A 606 -31.83 -6.06 6.14
N LEU A 607 -30.87 -5.34 6.69
CA LEU A 607 -30.29 -5.64 8.00
C LEU A 607 -31.35 -5.58 9.12
N ALA A 608 -32.21 -4.57 9.13
CA ALA A 608 -33.29 -4.43 10.13
C ALA A 608 -34.24 -5.61 10.10
N VAL A 609 -34.63 -6.07 8.91
CA VAL A 609 -35.50 -7.28 8.75
C VAL A 609 -34.73 -8.52 9.28
N MET A 610 -33.47 -8.70 8.92
CA MET A 610 -32.70 -9.86 9.35
C MET A 610 -32.45 -9.90 10.86
N GLN A 611 -32.34 -8.76 11.52
CA GLN A 611 -32.17 -8.67 12.99
C GLN A 611 -33.46 -8.99 13.77
N THR A 612 -34.61 -9.02 13.10
CA THR A 612 -35.91 -9.28 13.73
C THR A 612 -36.59 -10.55 13.18
N TRP A 613 -35.86 -11.39 12.50
CA TRP A 613 -36.41 -12.62 11.91
C TRP A 613 -37.01 -13.54 12.96
N THR A 614 -38.15 -14.05 12.59
CA THR A 614 -38.84 -15.19 13.29
C THR A 614 -38.81 -16.46 12.43
N LYS A 615 -38.55 -16.31 11.13
CA LYS A 615 -38.47 -17.37 10.14
C LYS A 615 -37.40 -17.00 9.10
N ARG A 616 -36.67 -18.00 8.64
CA ARG A 616 -35.67 -17.85 7.60
C ARG A 616 -36.31 -17.53 6.26
N THR A 617 -36.04 -16.31 5.76
CA THR A 617 -36.61 -15.77 4.52
C THR A 617 -35.51 -15.05 3.74
N LEU A 618 -35.54 -15.12 2.41
CA LEU A 618 -34.59 -14.36 1.61
C LEU A 618 -34.99 -12.87 1.60
N VAL A 619 -34.10 -11.99 2.00
CA VAL A 619 -34.31 -10.53 1.91
C VAL A 619 -33.61 -10.03 0.66
N ILE A 620 -34.38 -9.54 -0.30
CA ILE A 620 -33.90 -9.04 -1.60
C ILE A 620 -34.07 -7.53 -1.65
N GLU A 621 -33.07 -6.84 -2.18
CA GLU A 621 -33.16 -5.40 -2.40
C GLU A 621 -33.71 -5.09 -3.80
N ASN A 622 -34.68 -4.16 -3.87
CA ASN A 622 -35.11 -3.60 -5.14
C ASN A 622 -33.94 -2.87 -5.80
N ALA A 623 -33.60 -3.22 -7.03
CA ALA A 623 -32.66 -2.45 -7.81
C ALA A 623 -33.30 -1.10 -8.16
N ALA A 624 -32.77 -0.02 -7.58
CA ALA A 624 -33.19 1.34 -7.94
C ALA A 624 -32.96 1.54 -9.45
N GLY A 625 -34.05 1.70 -10.20
CA GLY A 625 -34.05 1.94 -11.65
C GLY A 625 -34.12 0.69 -12.55
N SER A 626 -34.29 -0.51 -12.02
CA SER A 626 -34.65 -1.65 -12.86
C SER A 626 -36.11 -1.62 -13.24
N ASN A 627 -36.42 -1.54 -14.54
CA ASN A 627 -37.76 -1.77 -15.09
C ASN A 627 -38.23 -3.24 -14.92
N HIS A 628 -37.49 -4.04 -14.19
CA HIS A 628 -37.90 -5.40 -13.81
C HIS A 628 -38.50 -5.33 -12.39
N GLN A 629 -39.74 -4.86 -12.31
CA GLN A 629 -40.60 -5.24 -11.18
C GLN A 629 -40.67 -6.75 -11.21
N ILE A 630 -40.20 -7.41 -10.13
CA ILE A 630 -40.56 -8.81 -9.88
C ILE A 630 -42.07 -8.76 -9.67
N GLU A 631 -42.85 -9.25 -10.66
CA GLU A 631 -44.26 -9.40 -10.47
C GLU A 631 -44.47 -10.37 -9.29
N PRO A 632 -45.11 -9.92 -8.20
CA PRO A 632 -45.32 -10.76 -7.02
C PRO A 632 -46.11 -12.05 -7.31
N SER A 633 -46.79 -12.10 -8.46
CA SER A 633 -47.65 -13.22 -8.86
C SER A 633 -46.95 -14.53 -9.18
N ASP A 634 -45.65 -14.49 -9.60
CA ASP A 634 -44.98 -15.68 -10.11
C ASP A 634 -44.26 -16.50 -9.02
N PHE A 635 -44.06 -15.91 -7.83
CA PHE A 635 -43.21 -16.52 -6.77
C PHE A 635 -43.86 -16.52 -5.38
N VAL A 636 -45.15 -16.15 -5.22
CA VAL A 636 -45.78 -16.08 -3.91
C VAL A 636 -46.42 -17.42 -3.54
N SER A 637 -45.68 -18.23 -2.77
CA SER A 637 -46.31 -19.26 -1.94
C SER A 637 -46.79 -18.64 -0.62
N ARG A 638 -48.08 -18.49 -0.44
CA ARG A 638 -48.73 -17.90 0.75
C ARG A 638 -48.85 -18.84 1.96
N GLN A 639 -48.22 -20.03 1.92
CA GLN A 639 -48.30 -20.96 3.06
C GLN A 639 -46.91 -21.12 3.74
N PRO A 640 -46.86 -21.04 5.07
CA PRO A 640 -45.65 -21.33 5.82
C PRO A 640 -45.21 -22.78 5.59
N ILE A 641 -44.00 -22.98 5.12
CA ILE A 641 -43.43 -24.31 5.00
C ILE A 641 -43.00 -24.77 6.39
N ALA A 642 -43.41 -25.99 6.78
CA ALA A 642 -42.94 -26.62 8.00
C ALA A 642 -41.44 -26.82 7.93
N ALA A 643 -40.72 -26.74 9.07
CA ALA A 643 -39.26 -26.87 9.17
C ALA A 643 -38.70 -28.17 8.55
N ASP A 644 -39.53 -29.19 8.39
CA ASP A 644 -39.20 -30.52 7.86
C ASP A 644 -39.51 -30.72 6.37
N SER A 645 -39.90 -29.64 5.62
CA SER A 645 -40.20 -29.79 4.20
C SER A 645 -38.91 -30.01 3.39
N PRO A 646 -38.92 -30.95 2.40
CA PRO A 646 -37.78 -31.16 1.53
C PRO A 646 -37.41 -29.88 0.78
N SER A 647 -36.12 -29.66 0.57
CA SER A 647 -35.62 -28.49 -0.19
C SER A 647 -36.30 -28.41 -1.56
N PRO A 648 -36.80 -27.24 -1.99
CA PRO A 648 -37.46 -27.07 -3.27
C PRO A 648 -36.52 -27.27 -4.47
N ALA A 649 -35.23 -27.34 -4.27
CA ALA A 649 -34.25 -27.64 -5.31
C ALA A 649 -33.01 -28.34 -4.74
N ASN A 650 -32.38 -29.15 -5.59
CA ASN A 650 -31.06 -29.69 -5.38
C ASN A 650 -30.10 -29.08 -6.40
N PHE A 651 -28.83 -28.94 -6.05
CA PHE A 651 -27.80 -28.44 -6.95
C PHE A 651 -26.49 -29.19 -6.79
N GLU A 652 -25.71 -29.21 -7.86
CA GLU A 652 -24.34 -29.71 -7.91
C GLU A 652 -23.42 -28.62 -8.44
N ILE A 653 -22.33 -28.37 -7.76
CA ILE A 653 -21.31 -27.40 -8.19
C ILE A 653 -20.35 -28.11 -9.14
N ILE A 654 -20.41 -27.78 -10.43
CA ILE A 654 -19.53 -28.33 -11.47
C ILE A 654 -18.18 -27.63 -11.46
N LYS A 655 -18.18 -26.32 -11.29
CA LYS A 655 -16.97 -25.50 -11.23
C LYS A 655 -17.14 -24.36 -10.25
N ALA A 656 -16.13 -24.11 -9.44
CA ALA A 656 -16.05 -22.95 -8.56
C ALA A 656 -14.64 -22.34 -8.66
N SER A 657 -14.59 -21.04 -8.95
CA SER A 657 -13.40 -20.23 -8.89
C SER A 657 -13.75 -18.83 -8.35
N ASP A 658 -12.78 -17.99 -8.10
CA ASP A 658 -13.02 -16.65 -7.58
C ASP A 658 -13.98 -15.80 -8.46
N THR A 659 -13.92 -15.99 -9.79
CA THR A 659 -14.69 -15.17 -10.76
C THR A 659 -15.75 -15.93 -11.53
N HIS A 660 -15.88 -17.25 -11.33
CA HIS A 660 -16.78 -18.07 -12.11
C HIS A 660 -17.30 -19.26 -11.30
N TYR A 661 -18.63 -19.38 -11.26
CA TYR A 661 -19.33 -20.53 -10.69
C TYR A 661 -20.22 -21.14 -11.76
N HIS A 662 -20.23 -22.48 -11.87
CA HIS A 662 -21.12 -23.23 -12.74
C HIS A 662 -21.80 -24.33 -11.92
N LEU A 663 -23.14 -24.32 -11.90
CA LEU A 663 -23.98 -25.21 -11.13
C LEU A 663 -25.02 -25.89 -12.04
N ASN A 664 -25.27 -27.15 -11.81
CA ASN A 664 -26.46 -27.83 -12.28
C ASN A 664 -27.53 -27.82 -11.17
N LEU A 665 -28.74 -27.42 -11.52
CA LEU A 665 -29.86 -27.31 -10.59
C LEU A 665 -31.03 -28.17 -11.04
N HIS A 666 -31.71 -28.77 -10.07
CA HIS A 666 -33.01 -29.41 -10.29
C HIS A 666 -34.01 -28.84 -9.30
N ALA A 667 -34.85 -27.95 -9.76
CA ALA A 667 -35.88 -27.28 -8.98
C ALA A 667 -37.25 -27.98 -9.17
N THR A 668 -37.82 -28.46 -8.08
CA THR A 668 -39.15 -29.07 -8.06
C THR A 668 -40.27 -28.03 -7.98
N LYS A 669 -39.93 -26.80 -7.63
CA LYS A 669 -40.76 -25.60 -7.56
C LYS A 669 -39.92 -24.36 -7.83
N PRO A 670 -40.55 -23.24 -8.30
CA PRO A 670 -39.83 -21.98 -8.40
C PRO A 670 -39.18 -21.61 -7.04
N CYS A 671 -37.91 -21.18 -7.08
CA CYS A 671 -37.13 -20.90 -5.89
C CYS A 671 -36.04 -19.85 -6.18
N TRP A 672 -35.32 -19.47 -5.16
CA TRP A 672 -34.15 -18.58 -5.25
C TRP A 672 -32.89 -19.32 -4.88
N LEU A 673 -31.85 -19.20 -5.70
CA LEU A 673 -30.50 -19.54 -5.29
C LEU A 673 -29.82 -18.30 -4.73
N PHE A 674 -29.41 -18.35 -3.48
CA PHE A 674 -28.62 -17.34 -2.79
C PHE A 674 -27.15 -17.79 -2.70
N LEU A 675 -26.25 -16.87 -3.03
CA LEU A 675 -24.81 -17.02 -2.81
C LEU A 675 -24.36 -15.97 -1.78
N ALA A 676 -23.87 -16.47 -0.64
CA ALA A 676 -23.45 -15.65 0.51
C ALA A 676 -22.13 -14.88 0.28
N ASP A 677 -21.69 -14.70 -0.96
CA ASP A 677 -20.55 -13.88 -1.32
C ASP A 677 -20.99 -12.48 -1.73
N ALA A 678 -20.14 -11.50 -1.45
CA ALA A 678 -20.43 -10.10 -1.69
C ALA A 678 -20.91 -9.85 -3.13
N ASN A 679 -22.01 -9.09 -3.24
CA ASN A 679 -22.47 -8.57 -4.51
C ASN A 679 -21.73 -7.26 -4.82
N TYR A 680 -21.33 -7.08 -6.08
CA TYR A 680 -20.58 -5.93 -6.57
C TYR A 680 -20.86 -5.72 -8.07
N PRO A 681 -20.84 -4.49 -8.60
CA PRO A 681 -20.94 -4.24 -10.02
C PRO A 681 -19.95 -5.10 -10.83
N GLY A 682 -20.46 -5.79 -11.86
CA GLY A 682 -19.68 -6.72 -12.67
C GLY A 682 -20.04 -8.19 -12.48
N TRP A 683 -20.77 -8.57 -11.42
CA TRP A 683 -21.35 -9.89 -11.34
C TRP A 683 -22.53 -10.04 -12.30
N LYS A 684 -22.49 -11.08 -13.12
CA LYS A 684 -23.53 -11.46 -14.08
C LYS A 684 -23.95 -12.91 -13.83
N ALA A 685 -25.21 -13.23 -14.15
CA ALA A 685 -25.68 -14.59 -14.11
C ALA A 685 -26.32 -15.00 -15.44
N TYR A 686 -26.16 -16.25 -15.80
CA TYR A 686 -26.74 -16.85 -16.99
C TYR A 686 -27.46 -18.14 -16.57
N LEU A 687 -28.75 -18.25 -16.90
CA LEU A 687 -29.54 -19.45 -16.71
C LEU A 687 -29.78 -20.07 -18.09
N ASP A 688 -29.35 -21.31 -18.29
CA ASP A 688 -29.38 -22.01 -19.56
C ASP A 688 -28.79 -21.18 -20.73
N GLY A 689 -27.69 -20.48 -20.45
CA GLY A 689 -27.00 -19.58 -21.41
C GLY A 689 -27.69 -18.23 -21.65
N LYS A 690 -28.82 -17.93 -21.01
CA LYS A 690 -29.53 -16.65 -21.12
C LYS A 690 -29.20 -15.75 -19.92
N PRO A 691 -28.94 -14.45 -20.12
CA PRO A 691 -28.70 -13.55 -19.03
C PRO A 691 -29.93 -13.38 -18.14
N VAL A 692 -29.75 -13.46 -16.83
CA VAL A 692 -30.75 -13.26 -15.81
C VAL A 692 -30.30 -12.22 -14.79
N PRO A 693 -31.28 -11.50 -14.14
CA PRO A 693 -30.92 -10.50 -13.14
C PRO A 693 -30.22 -11.11 -11.93
N VAL A 694 -29.21 -10.41 -11.41
CA VAL A 694 -28.56 -10.69 -10.12
C VAL A 694 -29.04 -9.64 -9.12
N PHE A 695 -29.67 -10.10 -8.05
CA PHE A 695 -30.22 -9.24 -7.00
C PHE A 695 -29.28 -9.20 -5.80
N SER A 696 -29.12 -8.03 -5.17
CA SER A 696 -28.50 -7.95 -3.85
C SER A 696 -29.43 -8.60 -2.83
N ALA A 697 -28.88 -9.45 -1.98
CA ALA A 697 -29.67 -10.17 -0.99
C ALA A 697 -28.90 -10.34 0.32
N GLN A 698 -29.64 -10.42 1.45
CA GLN A 698 -29.06 -10.64 2.78
C GLN A 698 -27.94 -9.62 3.10
N VAL A 699 -28.17 -8.34 2.78
CA VAL A 699 -27.25 -7.20 2.90
C VAL A 699 -26.03 -7.32 1.95
N GLN A 700 -25.25 -8.37 2.06
CA GLN A 700 -23.96 -8.47 1.35
C GLN A 700 -24.00 -9.41 0.14
N GLY A 701 -24.84 -10.46 0.17
CA GLY A 701 -24.83 -11.52 -0.82
C GLY A 701 -25.60 -11.19 -2.11
N LYS A 702 -25.76 -12.20 -2.95
CA LYS A 702 -26.47 -12.11 -4.23
C LYS A 702 -27.39 -13.29 -4.45
N ALA A 703 -28.50 -13.06 -5.17
CA ALA A 703 -29.49 -14.09 -5.46
C ALA A 703 -29.97 -14.05 -6.91
N VAL A 704 -30.41 -15.21 -7.41
CA VAL A 704 -31.00 -15.40 -8.72
C VAL A 704 -32.29 -16.21 -8.59
N ALA A 705 -33.34 -15.83 -9.32
CA ALA A 705 -34.57 -16.58 -9.40
C ALA A 705 -34.41 -17.82 -10.30
N ILE A 706 -34.86 -18.97 -9.85
CA ILE A 706 -34.76 -20.26 -10.56
C ILE A 706 -36.18 -20.76 -10.80
N PRO A 707 -36.63 -20.93 -12.06
CA PRO A 707 -37.91 -21.58 -12.38
C PRO A 707 -37.91 -23.05 -11.98
N GLU A 708 -39.07 -23.67 -12.06
CA GLU A 708 -39.19 -25.14 -11.94
C GLU A 708 -38.54 -25.81 -13.14
N GLY A 709 -37.76 -26.87 -12.92
CA GLY A 709 -37.07 -27.62 -13.96
C GLY A 709 -35.63 -27.99 -13.67
N GLN A 710 -34.97 -28.49 -14.71
CA GLN A 710 -33.52 -28.70 -14.71
C GLN A 710 -32.87 -27.52 -15.41
N HIS A 711 -31.89 -26.91 -14.75
CA HIS A 711 -31.21 -25.70 -15.20
C HIS A 711 -29.73 -25.75 -15.01
N GLN A 712 -29.00 -25.03 -15.87
CA GLN A 712 -27.60 -24.70 -15.68
C GLN A 712 -27.47 -23.22 -15.33
N LEU A 713 -26.89 -22.92 -14.17
CA LEU A 713 -26.67 -21.56 -13.71
C LEU A 713 -25.16 -21.27 -13.71
N GLU A 714 -24.81 -20.18 -14.36
CA GLU A 714 -23.47 -19.65 -14.35
C GLU A 714 -23.44 -18.26 -13.72
N PHE A 715 -22.51 -18.02 -12.79
CA PHE A 715 -22.13 -16.68 -12.33
C PHE A 715 -20.75 -16.34 -12.88
N THR A 716 -20.61 -15.13 -13.42
CA THR A 716 -19.32 -14.61 -13.91
C THR A 716 -19.07 -13.21 -13.41
N PHE A 717 -17.83 -12.90 -13.06
CA PHE A 717 -17.40 -11.56 -12.67
C PHE A 717 -16.63 -10.89 -13.82
N GLU A 718 -17.15 -9.78 -14.33
CA GLU A 718 -16.56 -9.00 -15.41
C GLU A 718 -16.50 -7.52 -15.02
N SER A 719 -15.32 -7.04 -14.63
CA SER A 719 -15.13 -5.62 -14.33
C SER A 719 -15.02 -4.78 -15.60
N SER A 720 -16.07 -4.00 -15.88
CA SER A 720 -16.09 -3.08 -17.02
C SER A 720 -15.10 -1.94 -16.83
N SER A 721 -14.96 -1.42 -15.62
CA SER A 721 -14.00 -0.36 -15.29
C SER A 721 -12.55 -0.81 -15.52
N PHE A 722 -12.21 -2.06 -15.15
CA PHE A 722 -10.90 -2.64 -15.45
C PHE A 722 -10.65 -2.75 -16.96
N ARG A 723 -11.62 -3.27 -17.72
CA ARG A 723 -11.49 -3.43 -19.19
C ARG A 723 -11.26 -2.10 -19.88
N TRP A 724 -12.04 -1.08 -19.57
CA TRP A 724 -11.85 0.27 -20.11
C TRP A 724 -10.52 0.89 -19.66
N GLY A 725 -10.17 0.73 -18.39
CA GLY A 725 -8.89 1.20 -17.87
C GLY A 725 -7.71 0.57 -18.58
N ALA A 726 -7.73 -0.75 -18.81
CA ALA A 726 -6.71 -1.46 -19.53
C ALA A 726 -6.60 -1.00 -21.00
N CYS A 727 -7.73 -0.79 -21.69
CA CYS A 727 -7.75 -0.26 -23.06
C CYS A 727 -7.12 1.14 -23.13
N ILE A 728 -7.50 2.06 -22.23
CA ILE A 728 -6.94 3.42 -22.19
C ILE A 728 -5.44 3.38 -21.90
N SER A 729 -5.01 2.58 -20.91
CA SER A 729 -3.59 2.43 -20.59
C SER A 729 -2.79 1.87 -21.76
N PHE A 730 -3.30 0.86 -22.46
CA PHE A 730 -2.67 0.28 -23.62
C PHE A 730 -2.55 1.28 -24.78
N ILE A 731 -3.63 2.00 -25.11
CA ILE A 731 -3.62 3.05 -26.14
C ILE A 731 -2.61 4.14 -25.79
N THR A 732 -2.59 4.60 -24.55
CA THR A 732 -1.63 5.62 -24.10
C THR A 732 -0.19 5.12 -24.23
N LEU A 733 0.08 3.87 -23.85
CA LEU A 733 1.40 3.25 -24.00
C LEU A 733 1.82 3.20 -25.48
N MET A 734 0.93 2.78 -26.37
CA MET A 734 1.20 2.72 -27.80
C MET A 734 1.49 4.11 -28.38
N LEU A 735 0.63 5.10 -28.10
CA LEU A 735 0.82 6.47 -28.56
C LEU A 735 2.13 7.09 -28.05
N THR A 736 2.46 6.87 -26.78
CA THR A 736 3.70 7.35 -26.18
C THR A 736 4.93 6.71 -26.82
N THR A 737 4.88 5.40 -27.07
CA THR A 737 5.95 4.66 -27.74
C THR A 737 6.15 5.15 -29.17
N VAL A 738 5.07 5.29 -29.93
CA VAL A 738 5.13 5.82 -31.32
C VAL A 738 5.70 7.24 -31.32
N ALA A 739 5.27 8.11 -30.42
CA ALA A 739 5.79 9.48 -30.33
C ALA A 739 7.30 9.50 -30.05
N LEU A 740 7.79 8.64 -29.15
CA LEU A 740 9.23 8.49 -28.88
C LEU A 740 10.01 7.96 -30.09
N LEU A 741 9.47 6.97 -30.80
CA LEU A 741 10.10 6.43 -32.02
C LEU A 741 10.18 7.47 -33.13
N LEU A 742 9.13 8.27 -33.33
CA LEU A 742 9.13 9.37 -34.28
C LEU A 742 10.14 10.47 -33.90
N ASP A 743 10.24 10.85 -32.63
CA ASP A 743 11.26 11.80 -32.14
C ASP A 743 12.67 11.24 -32.37
N TRP A 744 12.89 9.96 -32.06
CA TRP A 744 14.17 9.29 -32.31
C TRP A 744 14.56 9.28 -33.78
N ARG A 745 13.62 8.92 -34.67
CA ARG A 745 13.84 8.93 -36.14
C ARG A 745 14.19 10.32 -36.66
N LYS A 746 13.47 11.37 -36.24
CA LYS A 746 13.77 12.75 -36.61
C LYS A 746 15.19 13.18 -36.27
N ARG A 747 15.68 12.77 -35.09
CA ARG A 747 17.05 13.10 -34.64
C ARG A 747 18.12 12.38 -35.47
N ILE A 748 17.91 11.10 -35.76
CA ILE A 748 18.87 10.34 -36.64
C ILE A 748 18.95 10.99 -38.02
N MET A 749 17.81 11.33 -38.62
CA MET A 749 17.82 12.00 -39.92
C MET A 749 18.46 13.39 -39.87
N GLY A 750 18.25 14.13 -38.79
CA GLY A 750 18.91 15.43 -38.55
C GLY A 750 20.43 15.30 -38.43
N LEU A 751 20.91 14.26 -37.70
CA LEU A 751 22.36 13.97 -37.57
C LEU A 751 22.98 13.53 -38.89
N GLN A 752 22.26 12.79 -39.73
CA GLN A 752 22.73 12.37 -41.06
C GLN A 752 22.83 13.55 -42.03
N LEU A 753 21.91 14.52 -41.93
CA LEU A 753 21.96 15.75 -42.74
C LEU A 753 23.12 16.68 -42.30
N THR A 754 23.36 16.82 -41.01
CA THR A 754 24.50 17.62 -40.51
C THR A 754 25.85 17.00 -40.86
N ASN A 755 25.99 15.67 -40.78
CA ASN A 755 27.21 14.98 -41.20
C ASN A 755 27.44 15.01 -42.74
N LYS A 756 26.37 15.05 -43.54
CA LYS A 756 26.48 15.25 -44.98
C LYS A 756 26.90 16.67 -45.37
N ILE A 757 26.52 17.67 -44.58
CA ILE A 757 26.87 19.08 -44.83
C ILE A 757 28.32 19.35 -44.36
N SER A 758 28.76 18.73 -43.25
CA SER A 758 30.13 18.88 -42.71
C SER A 758 31.17 18.01 -43.46
N GLY A 759 30.76 17.03 -44.25
CA GLY A 759 31.66 16.20 -45.08
C GLY A 759 31.88 16.72 -46.53
N ASN A 760 31.19 17.82 -46.91
CA ASN A 760 31.33 18.48 -48.19
C ASN A 760 32.06 19.84 -48.14
N ASN A 761 32.68 20.18 -46.98
CA ASN A 761 33.58 21.35 -46.89
C ASN A 761 35.04 20.91 -46.77
#